data_a79607c319e2d4cf501d8ceb3a639fd4
#
_entry.id   a79607c319e2d4cf501d8ceb3a639fd4
#
_cell.length_a   1.000
_cell.length_b   1.000
_cell.length_c   1.000
_cell.angle_alpha   90.00
_cell.angle_beta   90.00
_cell.angle_gamma   90.00
#
_symmetry.space_group_name_H-M   'P 1'
#
loop_
_entity.id
_entity.type
_entity.pdbx_description
1 polymer ?
#
loop_
_entity_poly.entity_id
_entity_poly.type
_entity_poly.pdbx_seq_one_letter_code
_entity_poly.pdbx_strand_id
1 'polypeptide(L)'
;MIPSATYRIQFRNGMTFDRVVAVVPYMKDLGISHLYASPVFTATTGSTHGYDVTNPNEIDPAIGGREGFDRMAAALKQAGMGLILDIVPNHMSTSLENLWWRDVIEYGQQSRYFRYFDIDGSRPLTLPFLGDTFEAELEKGAITLKRDPVTEKAALVYYDAEYPLNPGTYGEEKSIAELHNAQSWRLMSWREAPKQLSWRRFFEITGLVGVRVEDDAVFDDTHRLILELVHAGVLDGLRIDHVDGLADPLGYLQRLRQAAGPDCYITVEKILAKGEQLPADWPVSGTTGYEFIASLAEVLVDDNNLSRLETIHDETLGVTVDRHAELRDAKGLMTDRNFEGEFTTLLNLAEDLARRNEVALPREEIRHALRELLIAFPVYRTYGTREGLTPPDVALLNRVVASVETSEAALSLIVRILTGDLPEDCRESAALFRTRFQQLTGPLMAKSVEDTLFFRHNLELALNEVGADPTPRAFSLSRFHQEMRIRLARQPDALLGTSTHDTKRGEDARARLYTLTEAPERWGENLTRWRQMNQTQVRFLNDGTAPNAADTWMIYQALAGVWPATLSPDDAEGLKALETRFLGFLEKALREAKQRTDWIDSNESYESVVLSYARHLLSPDNTLFLHDFSEAMQPFIRAGLMNSLSQTAIKLTAPGVPDIYQGSEALNFSLVDPDNRREPDFPALVQSLSAADAGVFDNPACWRDGRVKQFVTATLLRLRPHYDALFRYGDWLPLKVTGEREENLIVYARVKDEEALIVAVPRLVFGITDNHQLWVNTMVAIPDELAGKRYRDLFSGESRILQKTLDLTSEKGCVLVLLTCE
;
A
#
# COMPACT_ATOMS: atom_id res chain seq x y z
N MET A 1 1.93 -1.17 -25.27
CA MET A 1 3.21 -1.99 -25.19
C MET A 1 3.46 -2.33 -23.73
N ILE A 2 3.81 -3.59 -23.40
CA ILE A 2 4.11 -3.98 -22.02
C ILE A 2 5.45 -3.38 -21.59
N PRO A 3 5.55 -2.75 -20.41
CA PRO A 3 6.79 -2.16 -19.94
C PRO A 3 7.87 -3.22 -19.65
N SER A 4 9.13 -2.89 -19.88
CA SER A 4 10.25 -3.68 -19.35
C SER A 4 10.57 -3.30 -17.89
N ALA A 5 10.35 -2.04 -17.54
CA ALA A 5 10.47 -1.50 -16.17
C ALA A 5 9.75 -0.16 -16.07
N THR A 6 9.21 0.13 -14.90
CA THR A 6 8.53 1.40 -14.60
C THR A 6 9.28 2.20 -13.54
N TYR A 7 9.10 3.51 -13.57
CA TYR A 7 9.57 4.42 -12.53
C TYR A 7 8.38 5.25 -12.02
N ARG A 8 8.01 5.05 -10.75
CA ARG A 8 6.89 5.76 -10.13
C ARG A 8 7.32 7.13 -9.64
N ILE A 9 6.67 8.18 -10.13
CA ILE A 9 6.82 9.54 -9.62
C ILE A 9 5.53 10.01 -8.95
N GLN A 10 5.67 10.56 -7.76
CA GLN A 10 4.62 11.27 -7.02
C GLN A 10 4.66 12.74 -7.38
N PHE A 11 3.62 13.19 -8.09
CA PHE A 11 3.42 14.62 -8.36
C PHE A 11 2.96 15.34 -7.10
N ARG A 12 3.02 16.67 -7.11
CA ARG A 12 2.68 17.57 -6.00
C ARG A 12 3.85 17.75 -5.04
N ASN A 13 3.67 18.52 -3.98
CA ASN A 13 4.73 18.88 -3.04
C ASN A 13 6.01 19.41 -3.72
N GLY A 14 5.83 20.24 -4.75
CA GLY A 14 6.91 20.80 -5.54
C GLY A 14 7.24 20.03 -6.82
N MET A 15 6.84 18.75 -6.95
CA MET A 15 7.01 17.99 -8.18
C MET A 15 5.93 18.35 -9.20
N THR A 16 6.36 18.86 -10.36
CA THR A 16 5.52 19.27 -11.48
C THR A 16 5.91 18.53 -12.76
N PHE A 17 5.11 18.65 -13.81
CA PHE A 17 5.45 18.07 -15.11
C PHE A 17 6.79 18.58 -15.66
N ASP A 18 7.06 19.88 -15.56
CA ASP A 18 8.30 20.45 -16.05
C ASP A 18 9.53 19.95 -15.26
N ARG A 19 9.38 19.70 -13.97
CA ARG A 19 10.44 19.06 -13.17
C ARG A 19 10.71 17.61 -13.60
N VAL A 20 9.66 16.88 -13.96
CA VAL A 20 9.82 15.52 -14.51
C VAL A 20 10.52 15.53 -15.85
N VAL A 21 10.25 16.51 -16.71
CA VAL A 21 10.99 16.68 -17.99
C VAL A 21 12.51 16.67 -17.76
N ALA A 22 12.98 17.35 -16.71
CA ALA A 22 14.40 17.37 -16.37
C ALA A 22 14.95 16.01 -15.88
N VAL A 23 14.08 15.12 -15.39
CA VAL A 23 14.46 13.78 -14.89
C VAL A 23 14.36 12.70 -15.97
N VAL A 24 13.69 12.97 -17.10
CA VAL A 24 13.53 12.00 -18.20
C VAL A 24 14.86 11.40 -18.67
N PRO A 25 15.94 12.18 -18.94
CA PRO A 25 17.24 11.62 -19.34
C PRO A 25 17.79 10.63 -18.31
N TYR A 26 17.69 10.97 -17.03
CA TYR A 26 18.13 10.10 -15.94
C TYR A 26 17.38 8.78 -15.91
N MET A 27 16.03 8.80 -15.99
CA MET A 27 15.22 7.58 -16.04
C MET A 27 15.61 6.71 -17.24
N LYS A 28 15.85 7.30 -18.40
CA LYS A 28 16.32 6.60 -19.59
C LYS A 28 17.69 5.95 -19.37
N ASP A 29 18.62 6.69 -18.80
CA ASP A 29 19.96 6.19 -18.49
C ASP A 29 19.95 5.09 -17.44
N LEU A 30 19.03 5.13 -16.49
CA LEU A 30 18.80 4.07 -15.51
C LEU A 30 18.30 2.76 -16.15
N GLY A 31 17.64 2.84 -17.30
CA GLY A 31 17.09 1.69 -18.01
C GLY A 31 15.57 1.56 -17.91
N ILE A 32 14.88 2.62 -17.52
CA ILE A 32 13.40 2.67 -17.41
C ILE A 32 12.78 2.75 -18.80
N SER A 33 11.72 1.98 -19.02
CA SER A 33 10.93 2.02 -20.26
C SER A 33 9.69 2.90 -20.18
N HIS A 34 9.10 3.07 -18.99
CA HIS A 34 7.86 3.82 -18.80
C HIS A 34 7.88 4.62 -17.50
N LEU A 35 7.44 5.88 -17.60
CA LEU A 35 7.04 6.64 -16.42
C LEU A 35 5.70 6.09 -15.90
N TYR A 36 5.61 5.87 -14.60
CA TYR A 36 4.39 5.53 -13.89
C TYR A 36 4.00 6.73 -13.01
N ALA A 37 3.06 7.54 -13.52
CA ALA A 37 2.66 8.80 -12.91
C ALA A 37 1.57 8.59 -11.86
N SER A 38 1.71 9.24 -10.69
CA SER A 38 0.62 9.41 -9.73
C SER A 38 -0.53 10.23 -10.36
N PRO A 39 -1.75 10.27 -9.76
CA PRO A 39 -2.88 10.95 -10.36
C PRO A 39 -2.59 12.40 -10.75
N VAL A 40 -2.93 12.77 -11.98
CA VAL A 40 -2.61 14.09 -12.57
C VAL A 40 -3.82 14.98 -12.79
N PHE A 41 -5.04 14.49 -12.51
CA PHE A 41 -6.25 15.27 -12.70
C PHE A 41 -6.42 16.31 -11.60
N THR A 42 -7.24 17.32 -11.89
CA THR A 42 -7.53 18.39 -10.93
C THR A 42 -8.08 17.81 -9.64
N ALA A 43 -7.40 18.08 -8.55
CA ALA A 43 -7.71 17.64 -7.20
C ALA A 43 -8.02 18.82 -6.30
N THR A 44 -8.47 18.56 -5.08
CA THR A 44 -8.72 19.60 -4.07
C THR A 44 -7.50 20.51 -3.92
N THR A 45 -7.71 21.81 -3.80
CA THR A 45 -6.64 22.79 -3.59
C THR A 45 -5.79 22.41 -2.37
N GLY A 46 -4.48 22.35 -2.56
CA GLY A 46 -3.54 21.95 -1.53
C GLY A 46 -3.38 20.41 -1.37
N SER A 47 -4.01 19.61 -2.23
CA SER A 47 -3.82 18.15 -2.22
C SER A 47 -2.35 17.78 -2.36
N THR A 48 -1.89 16.89 -1.50
CA THR A 48 -0.51 16.38 -1.48
C THR A 48 -0.33 15.06 -2.22
N HIS A 49 -1.43 14.45 -2.71
CA HIS A 49 -1.43 13.10 -3.30
C HIS A 49 -2.21 12.98 -4.62
N GLY A 50 -3.25 13.81 -4.84
CA GLY A 50 -4.03 13.82 -6.09
C GLY A 50 -5.15 12.78 -6.19
N TYR A 51 -5.39 11.96 -5.15
CA TYR A 51 -6.49 10.98 -5.15
C TYR A 51 -7.85 11.58 -4.81
N ASP A 52 -7.89 12.81 -4.32
CA ASP A 52 -9.09 13.60 -4.02
C ASP A 52 -9.50 14.45 -5.24
N VAL A 53 -9.80 13.76 -6.34
CA VAL A 53 -10.12 14.38 -7.62
C VAL A 53 -11.40 15.22 -7.52
N THR A 54 -11.33 16.45 -8.02
CA THR A 54 -12.47 17.38 -8.15
C THR A 54 -12.97 17.48 -9.59
N ASN A 55 -12.10 17.24 -10.58
CA ASN A 55 -12.48 17.21 -12.00
C ASN A 55 -11.64 16.17 -12.77
N PRO A 56 -12.21 15.02 -13.17
CA PRO A 56 -11.49 13.97 -13.87
C PRO A 56 -11.22 14.31 -15.35
N ASN A 57 -11.76 15.40 -15.87
CA ASN A 57 -11.65 15.83 -17.24
C ASN A 57 -10.75 17.06 -17.45
N GLU A 58 -9.92 17.34 -16.46
CA GLU A 58 -8.95 18.42 -16.51
C GLU A 58 -7.61 17.96 -15.90
N ILE A 59 -6.52 18.25 -16.60
CA ILE A 59 -5.18 18.09 -16.04
C ILE A 59 -4.94 19.22 -15.04
N ASP A 60 -4.48 18.89 -13.83
CA ASP A 60 -4.39 19.82 -12.71
C ASP A 60 -3.46 21.00 -13.00
N PRO A 61 -3.99 22.23 -13.01
CA PRO A 61 -3.17 23.43 -13.16
C PRO A 61 -2.08 23.57 -12.08
N ALA A 62 -2.33 23.05 -10.88
CA ALA A 62 -1.39 23.14 -9.76
C ALA A 62 -0.05 22.42 -10.01
N ILE A 63 -0.01 21.45 -10.92
CA ILE A 63 1.20 20.70 -11.29
C ILE A 63 1.69 20.96 -12.72
N GLY A 64 1.12 21.98 -13.39
CA GLY A 64 1.53 22.41 -14.71
C GLY A 64 0.45 22.40 -15.80
N GLY A 65 -0.74 21.89 -15.50
CA GLY A 65 -1.88 21.87 -16.41
C GLY A 65 -1.65 21.07 -17.68
N ARG A 66 -2.54 21.20 -18.65
CA ARG A 66 -2.47 20.47 -19.92
C ARG A 66 -1.18 20.76 -20.69
N GLU A 67 -0.76 22.00 -20.76
CA GLU A 67 0.45 22.38 -21.49
C GLU A 67 1.72 21.73 -20.89
N GLY A 68 1.85 21.73 -19.56
CA GLY A 68 2.96 21.05 -18.87
C GLY A 68 2.93 19.54 -19.08
N PHE A 69 1.75 18.94 -19.02
CA PHE A 69 1.55 17.52 -19.31
C PHE A 69 1.96 17.15 -20.72
N ASP A 70 1.55 17.95 -21.72
CA ASP A 70 1.89 17.71 -23.12
C ASP A 70 3.40 17.84 -23.37
N ARG A 71 4.10 18.81 -22.72
CA ARG A 71 5.57 18.90 -22.76
C ARG A 71 6.24 17.66 -22.16
N MET A 72 5.76 17.16 -21.02
CA MET A 72 6.28 15.95 -20.40
C MET A 72 6.07 14.72 -21.30
N ALA A 73 4.87 14.54 -21.85
CA ALA A 73 4.56 13.46 -22.78
C ALA A 73 5.46 13.49 -24.02
N ALA A 74 5.71 14.68 -24.57
CA ALA A 74 6.60 14.85 -25.71
C ALA A 74 8.05 14.48 -25.35
N ALA A 75 8.56 14.89 -24.20
CA ALA A 75 9.89 14.54 -23.71
C ALA A 75 10.06 13.02 -23.51
N LEU A 76 9.07 12.35 -22.93
CA LEU A 76 9.05 10.90 -22.79
C LEU A 76 9.10 10.21 -24.15
N LYS A 77 8.28 10.65 -25.09
CA LYS A 77 8.24 10.08 -26.43
C LYS A 77 9.56 10.25 -27.18
N GLN A 78 10.21 11.43 -27.06
CA GLN A 78 11.54 11.68 -27.65
C GLN A 78 12.62 10.77 -27.06
N ALA A 79 12.51 10.44 -25.78
CA ALA A 79 13.40 9.49 -25.10
C ALA A 79 13.06 8.01 -25.42
N GLY A 80 12.01 7.74 -26.19
CA GLY A 80 11.52 6.40 -26.45
C GLY A 80 10.93 5.73 -25.22
N MET A 81 10.34 6.52 -24.32
CA MET A 81 9.69 6.07 -23.09
C MET A 81 8.17 6.21 -23.17
N GLY A 82 7.46 5.27 -22.57
CA GLY A 82 6.00 5.31 -22.45
C GLY A 82 5.53 5.96 -21.15
N LEU A 83 4.21 6.07 -21.02
CA LEU A 83 3.53 6.68 -19.89
C LEU A 83 2.38 5.80 -19.39
N ILE A 84 2.40 5.47 -18.10
CA ILE A 84 1.31 4.80 -17.38
C ILE A 84 0.74 5.78 -16.38
N LEU A 85 -0.58 5.92 -16.36
CA LEU A 85 -1.27 6.86 -15.49
C LEU A 85 -2.05 6.13 -14.41
N ASP A 86 -1.89 6.58 -13.18
CA ASP A 86 -2.70 6.18 -12.04
C ASP A 86 -4.05 6.90 -12.10
N ILE A 87 -5.14 6.14 -12.18
CA ILE A 87 -6.51 6.69 -12.24
C ILE A 87 -7.37 6.20 -11.08
N VAL A 88 -8.34 7.01 -10.70
CA VAL A 88 -9.13 6.83 -9.47
C VAL A 88 -10.62 6.72 -9.82
N PRO A 89 -11.10 5.54 -10.26
CA PRO A 89 -12.51 5.39 -10.66
C PRO A 89 -13.48 5.29 -9.47
N ASN A 90 -13.01 4.85 -8.30
CA ASN A 90 -13.86 4.51 -7.17
C ASN A 90 -14.50 5.71 -6.47
N HIS A 91 -13.85 6.86 -6.43
CA HIS A 91 -14.29 8.00 -5.63
C HIS A 91 -13.82 9.33 -6.20
N MET A 92 -14.45 10.40 -5.70
CA MET A 92 -14.07 11.79 -5.93
C MET A 92 -14.14 12.58 -4.62
N SER A 93 -13.53 13.76 -4.62
CA SER A 93 -13.57 14.68 -3.47
C SER A 93 -14.98 15.18 -3.14
N THR A 94 -15.29 15.29 -1.86
CA THR A 94 -16.47 15.99 -1.33
C THR A 94 -16.25 17.51 -1.15
N SER A 95 -15.10 18.02 -1.55
CA SER A 95 -14.86 19.47 -1.61
C SER A 95 -15.87 20.14 -2.52
N LEU A 96 -16.31 21.33 -2.15
CA LEU A 96 -17.20 22.17 -2.97
C LEU A 96 -16.54 22.67 -4.27
N GLU A 97 -15.23 22.46 -4.43
CA GLU A 97 -14.50 22.63 -5.68
C GLU A 97 -14.91 21.57 -6.74
N ASN A 98 -15.43 20.42 -6.30
CA ASN A 98 -16.03 19.42 -7.17
C ASN A 98 -17.42 19.93 -7.60
N LEU A 99 -17.49 20.45 -8.82
CA LEU A 99 -18.71 21.06 -9.33
C LEU A 99 -19.87 20.08 -9.48
N TRP A 100 -19.60 18.79 -9.72
CA TRP A 100 -20.64 17.76 -9.79
C TRP A 100 -21.25 17.51 -8.40
N TRP A 101 -20.41 17.45 -7.38
CA TRP A 101 -20.85 17.30 -6.00
C TRP A 101 -21.59 18.55 -5.50
N ARG A 102 -21.08 19.73 -5.83
CA ARG A 102 -21.74 21.00 -5.50
C ARG A 102 -23.14 21.11 -6.12
N ASP A 103 -23.30 20.68 -7.37
CA ASP A 103 -24.59 20.66 -8.08
C ASP A 103 -25.59 19.71 -7.39
N VAL A 104 -25.11 18.54 -6.92
CA VAL A 104 -25.94 17.62 -6.12
C VAL A 104 -26.39 18.25 -4.81
N ILE A 105 -25.53 19.00 -4.13
CA ILE A 105 -25.90 19.74 -2.91
C ILE A 105 -26.97 20.77 -3.25
N GLU A 106 -26.79 21.58 -4.30
CA GLU A 106 -27.72 22.66 -4.68
C GLU A 106 -29.09 22.12 -5.10
N TYR A 107 -29.14 21.07 -5.91
CA TYR A 107 -30.39 20.60 -6.55
C TYR A 107 -30.90 19.24 -6.05
N GLY A 108 -30.16 18.56 -5.20
CA GLY A 108 -30.54 17.22 -4.69
C GLY A 108 -30.78 16.22 -5.83
N GLN A 109 -31.86 15.48 -5.74
CA GLN A 109 -32.22 14.46 -6.76
C GLN A 109 -32.56 15.05 -8.15
N GLN A 110 -32.73 16.35 -8.25
CA GLN A 110 -32.94 17.01 -9.55
C GLN A 110 -31.64 17.26 -10.31
N SER A 111 -30.50 17.18 -9.63
CA SER A 111 -29.20 17.26 -10.27
C SER A 111 -29.00 16.06 -11.20
N ARG A 112 -28.52 16.31 -12.41
CA ARG A 112 -28.10 15.22 -13.32
C ARG A 112 -26.95 14.39 -12.75
N TYR A 113 -26.16 14.97 -11.85
CA TYR A 113 -25.00 14.34 -11.21
C TYR A 113 -25.36 13.51 -9.98
N PHE A 114 -26.64 13.56 -9.52
CA PHE A 114 -27.05 12.73 -8.39
C PHE A 114 -26.78 11.25 -8.60
N ARG A 115 -27.00 10.76 -9.83
CA ARG A 115 -26.72 9.36 -10.21
C ARG A 115 -25.23 9.02 -10.30
N TYR A 116 -24.33 10.03 -10.33
CA TYR A 116 -22.87 9.81 -10.42
C TYR A 116 -22.28 9.30 -9.12
N PHE A 117 -22.88 9.68 -8.01
CA PHE A 117 -22.42 9.35 -6.68
C PHE A 117 -23.29 8.28 -6.05
N ASP A 118 -22.66 7.50 -5.18
CA ASP A 118 -23.32 6.39 -4.50
C ASP A 118 -24.05 6.89 -3.24
N ILE A 119 -25.20 7.49 -3.44
CA ILE A 119 -26.04 8.16 -2.45
C ILE A 119 -27.32 7.35 -2.19
N ASP A 120 -27.69 7.21 -0.92
CA ASP A 120 -29.00 6.73 -0.51
C ASP A 120 -30.03 7.88 -0.67
N GLY A 121 -30.77 7.84 -1.76
CA GLY A 121 -31.78 8.85 -2.10
C GLY A 121 -33.06 8.79 -1.26
N SER A 122 -33.20 7.84 -0.35
CA SER A 122 -34.38 7.70 0.50
C SER A 122 -34.43 8.69 1.67
N ARG A 123 -33.32 9.37 1.94
CA ARG A 123 -33.12 10.32 3.04
C ARG A 123 -32.27 11.51 2.61
N PRO A 124 -32.26 12.60 3.37
CA PRO A 124 -31.43 13.76 3.06
C PRO A 124 -29.95 13.38 2.93
N LEU A 125 -29.24 14.06 2.02
CA LEU A 125 -27.79 13.96 1.89
C LEU A 125 -27.13 14.49 3.16
N THR A 126 -26.34 13.67 3.82
CA THR A 126 -25.63 14.06 5.05
C THR A 126 -24.27 14.67 4.71
N LEU A 127 -23.93 15.79 5.37
CA LEU A 127 -22.70 16.55 5.18
C LEU A 127 -21.98 16.66 6.55
N PRO A 128 -21.12 15.72 6.89
CA PRO A 128 -20.50 15.58 8.23
C PRO A 128 -19.24 16.46 8.34
N PHE A 129 -19.39 17.76 8.19
CA PHE A 129 -18.26 18.69 8.13
C PHE A 129 -18.25 19.74 9.25
N LEU A 130 -19.19 19.67 10.17
CA LEU A 130 -19.23 20.58 11.33
C LEU A 130 -18.37 20.02 12.48
N GLY A 131 -17.78 20.93 13.24
CA GLY A 131 -17.02 20.57 14.46
C GLY A 131 -17.92 20.05 15.59
N ASP A 132 -19.18 20.50 15.65
CA ASP A 132 -20.18 20.13 16.65
C ASP A 132 -21.55 19.95 15.95
N THR A 133 -22.63 19.73 16.69
CA THR A 133 -23.99 19.68 16.13
C THR A 133 -24.36 20.97 15.40
N PHE A 134 -25.28 20.90 14.44
CA PHE A 134 -25.73 22.07 13.69
C PHE A 134 -26.24 23.18 14.61
N GLU A 135 -27.01 22.79 15.62
CA GLU A 135 -27.58 23.72 16.61
C GLU A 135 -26.47 24.42 17.42
N ALA A 136 -25.49 23.68 17.88
CA ALA A 136 -24.37 24.24 18.64
C ALA A 136 -23.53 25.21 17.81
N GLU A 137 -23.20 24.84 16.56
CA GLU A 137 -22.45 25.73 15.66
C GLU A 137 -23.25 26.95 15.25
N LEU A 138 -24.57 26.83 15.11
CA LEU A 138 -25.48 27.98 14.87
C LEU A 138 -25.52 28.93 16.06
N GLU A 139 -25.64 28.42 17.28
CA GLU A 139 -25.62 29.22 18.52
C GLU A 139 -24.30 29.96 18.72
N LYS A 140 -23.17 29.34 18.34
CA LYS A 140 -21.84 29.97 18.32
C LYS A 140 -21.73 31.08 17.27
N GLY A 141 -22.68 31.19 16.35
CA GLY A 141 -22.61 32.10 15.20
C GLY A 141 -21.62 31.68 14.11
N ALA A 142 -21.16 30.41 14.15
CA ALA A 142 -20.24 29.90 13.16
C ALA A 142 -20.90 29.61 11.80
N ILE A 143 -22.20 29.40 11.77
CA ILE A 143 -22.98 29.22 10.54
C ILE A 143 -23.67 30.53 10.19
N THR A 144 -23.40 31.05 9.00
CA THR A 144 -23.95 32.31 8.51
C THR A 144 -24.62 32.15 7.16
N LEU A 145 -25.46 33.12 6.78
CA LEU A 145 -26.10 33.17 5.46
C LEU A 145 -25.36 34.17 4.57
N LYS A 146 -25.00 33.75 3.37
CA LYS A 146 -24.44 34.62 2.33
C LYS A 146 -25.37 34.61 1.12
N ARG A 147 -25.53 35.76 0.49
CA ARG A 147 -26.23 35.91 -0.79
C ARG A 147 -25.30 36.61 -1.77
N ASP A 148 -25.11 36.01 -2.94
CA ASP A 148 -24.36 36.62 -4.01
C ASP A 148 -25.19 37.74 -4.66
N PRO A 149 -24.72 39.01 -4.67
CA PRO A 149 -25.51 40.12 -5.18
C PRO A 149 -25.69 40.12 -6.71
N VAL A 150 -24.89 39.33 -7.43
CA VAL A 150 -24.94 39.25 -8.89
C VAL A 150 -25.83 38.09 -9.36
N THR A 151 -25.62 36.90 -8.79
CA THR A 151 -26.35 35.69 -9.16
C THR A 151 -27.63 35.50 -8.35
N GLU A 152 -27.82 36.30 -7.28
CA GLU A 152 -28.87 36.16 -6.29
C GLU A 152 -28.93 34.81 -5.56
N LYS A 153 -27.94 33.91 -5.80
CA LYS A 153 -27.83 32.62 -5.12
C LYS A 153 -27.45 32.82 -3.65
N ALA A 154 -28.04 32.00 -2.79
CA ALA A 154 -27.76 31.99 -1.38
C ALA A 154 -27.04 30.72 -0.97
N ALA A 155 -26.22 30.80 0.08
CA ALA A 155 -25.50 29.70 0.66
C ALA A 155 -25.43 29.81 2.18
N LEU A 156 -25.40 28.66 2.87
CA LEU A 156 -24.95 28.61 4.26
C LEU A 156 -23.44 28.50 4.28
N VAL A 157 -22.81 29.34 5.09
CA VAL A 157 -21.36 29.45 5.19
C VAL A 157 -20.92 28.93 6.55
N TYR A 158 -19.99 28.02 6.54
CA TYR A 158 -19.28 27.51 7.71
C TYR A 158 -17.79 27.62 7.47
N TYR A 159 -17.12 28.54 8.15
CA TYR A 159 -15.74 28.97 7.83
C TYR A 159 -15.60 29.34 6.36
N ASP A 160 -14.76 28.64 5.60
CA ASP A 160 -14.54 28.90 4.17
C ASP A 160 -15.47 28.09 3.23
N ALA A 161 -16.29 27.20 3.79
CA ALA A 161 -17.18 26.36 2.99
C ALA A 161 -18.54 27.04 2.77
N GLU A 162 -18.93 27.20 1.51
CA GLU A 162 -20.20 27.83 1.07
C GLU A 162 -21.14 26.75 0.51
N TYR A 163 -22.05 26.25 1.34
CA TYR A 163 -23.04 25.23 0.97
C TYR A 163 -24.23 25.88 0.25
N PRO A 164 -24.41 25.65 -1.07
CA PRO A 164 -25.43 26.32 -1.84
C PRO A 164 -26.83 25.88 -1.41
N LEU A 165 -27.73 26.84 -1.28
CA LEU A 165 -29.15 26.59 -1.05
C LEU A 165 -29.86 26.34 -2.37
N ASN A 166 -30.85 25.45 -2.37
CA ASN A 166 -31.75 25.31 -3.51
C ASN A 166 -32.49 26.61 -3.74
N PRO A 167 -32.44 27.18 -4.96
CA PRO A 167 -33.06 28.51 -5.24
C PRO A 167 -34.54 28.61 -4.87
N GLY A 168 -35.27 27.50 -5.01
CA GLY A 168 -36.70 27.44 -4.66
C GLY A 168 -37.02 27.44 -3.17
N THR A 169 -36.00 27.34 -2.31
CA THR A 169 -36.19 27.28 -0.84
C THR A 169 -35.87 28.59 -0.13
N TYR A 170 -35.15 29.50 -0.78
CA TYR A 170 -34.73 30.75 -0.18
C TYR A 170 -35.93 31.70 0.08
N GLY A 171 -35.89 32.34 1.22
CA GLY A 171 -36.84 33.41 1.61
C GLY A 171 -36.17 34.32 2.65
N GLU A 172 -36.25 35.63 2.45
CA GLU A 172 -35.59 36.63 3.33
C GLU A 172 -36.15 36.62 4.77
N GLU A 173 -37.37 36.16 4.94
CA GLU A 173 -38.02 36.02 6.25
C GLU A 173 -37.61 34.74 7.02
N LYS A 174 -36.96 33.80 6.39
CA LYS A 174 -36.60 32.52 7.00
C LYS A 174 -35.31 32.61 7.81
N SER A 175 -35.33 32.01 8.97
CA SER A 175 -34.13 31.80 9.78
C SER A 175 -33.17 30.82 9.12
N ILE A 176 -31.90 30.83 9.52
CA ILE A 176 -30.90 29.88 9.04
C ILE A 176 -31.35 28.44 9.29
N ALA A 177 -31.92 28.12 10.44
CA ALA A 177 -32.46 26.81 10.76
C ALA A 177 -33.60 26.39 9.82
N GLU A 178 -34.50 27.25 9.48
CA GLU A 178 -35.58 26.99 8.53
C GLU A 178 -35.05 26.79 7.11
N LEU A 179 -34.09 27.60 6.69
CA LEU A 179 -33.41 27.43 5.40
C LEU A 179 -32.67 26.09 5.33
N HIS A 180 -31.95 25.73 6.38
CA HIS A 180 -31.24 24.42 6.47
C HIS A 180 -32.24 23.25 6.40
N ASN A 181 -33.32 23.30 7.15
CA ASN A 181 -34.34 22.26 7.16
C ASN A 181 -35.11 22.13 5.84
N ALA A 182 -35.14 23.17 5.02
CA ALA A 182 -35.76 23.15 3.69
C ALA A 182 -34.88 22.49 2.60
N GLN A 183 -33.60 22.22 2.89
CA GLN A 183 -32.68 21.62 1.91
C GLN A 183 -32.88 20.12 1.80
N SER A 184 -32.39 19.54 0.67
CA SER A 184 -32.26 18.09 0.46
C SER A 184 -31.05 17.51 1.18
N TRP A 185 -30.30 18.28 1.93
CA TRP A 185 -29.10 17.89 2.67
C TRP A 185 -29.15 18.40 4.13
N ARG A 186 -28.28 17.83 4.96
CA ARG A 186 -28.11 18.22 6.36
C ARG A 186 -26.65 18.34 6.72
N LEU A 187 -26.23 19.50 7.23
CA LEU A 187 -24.97 19.68 7.92
C LEU A 187 -25.03 19.00 9.28
N MET A 188 -24.00 18.27 9.64
CA MET A 188 -23.92 17.55 10.90
C MET A 188 -22.47 17.48 11.40
N SER A 189 -22.29 17.11 12.66
CA SER A 189 -20.97 16.89 13.23
C SER A 189 -20.23 15.77 12.51
N TRP A 190 -18.93 15.95 12.28
CA TRP A 190 -18.09 14.90 11.70
C TRP A 190 -18.06 13.62 12.54
N ARG A 191 -18.31 13.72 13.85
CA ARG A 191 -18.40 12.59 14.78
C ARG A 191 -19.59 11.66 14.50
N GLU A 192 -20.61 12.16 13.81
CA GLU A 192 -21.81 11.38 13.44
C GLU A 192 -21.61 10.57 12.14
N ALA A 193 -20.57 10.84 11.36
CA ALA A 193 -20.33 10.18 10.07
C ALA A 193 -20.30 8.65 10.17
N PRO A 194 -19.65 8.03 11.15
CA PRO A 194 -19.60 6.57 11.26
C PRO A 194 -20.97 5.90 11.35
N LYS A 195 -22.01 6.63 11.78
CA LYS A 195 -23.36 6.11 12.02
C LYS A 195 -24.41 6.56 11.03
N GLN A 196 -24.29 7.79 10.51
CA GLN A 196 -25.41 8.46 9.86
C GLN A 196 -25.18 8.83 8.38
N LEU A 197 -24.06 8.45 7.82
CA LEU A 197 -23.72 8.81 6.44
C LEU A 197 -24.75 8.24 5.45
N SER A 198 -25.24 9.09 4.53
CA SER A 198 -26.23 8.71 3.51
C SER A 198 -25.61 8.37 2.15
N TRP A 199 -24.29 8.19 2.10
CA TRP A 199 -23.55 7.88 0.88
C TRP A 199 -22.33 7.03 1.18
N ARG A 200 -21.83 6.29 0.18
CA ARG A 200 -20.62 5.47 0.31
C ARG A 200 -19.38 6.37 0.28
N ARG A 201 -18.48 6.14 1.20
CA ARG A 201 -17.18 6.81 1.27
C ARG A 201 -16.03 5.86 0.92
N PHE A 202 -14.88 6.43 0.61
CA PHE A 202 -13.64 5.66 0.50
C PHE A 202 -13.14 5.31 1.90
N PHE A 203 -13.10 4.03 2.24
CA PHE A 203 -12.80 3.55 3.59
C PHE A 203 -13.63 4.29 4.64
N GLU A 204 -12.98 4.96 5.59
CA GLU A 204 -13.61 5.79 6.62
C GLU A 204 -13.50 7.32 6.34
N ILE A 205 -13.02 7.69 5.15
CA ILE A 205 -12.70 9.08 4.80
C ILE A 205 -13.93 9.78 4.24
N THR A 206 -14.46 10.76 4.98
CA THR A 206 -15.63 11.57 4.58
C THR A 206 -15.29 12.65 3.55
N GLY A 207 -14.03 12.89 3.29
CA GLY A 207 -13.56 13.74 2.21
C GLY A 207 -13.69 13.14 0.80
N LEU A 208 -14.09 11.85 0.69
CA LEU A 208 -14.09 11.09 -0.57
C LEU A 208 -15.39 10.31 -0.72
N VAL A 209 -16.20 10.71 -1.71
CA VAL A 209 -17.50 10.08 -2.02
C VAL A 209 -17.37 9.05 -3.13
N GLY A 210 -18.01 7.88 -2.97
CA GLY A 210 -18.04 6.83 -3.98
C GLY A 210 -18.72 7.25 -5.27
N VAL A 211 -18.14 6.83 -6.39
CA VAL A 211 -18.62 7.10 -7.75
C VAL A 211 -19.20 5.81 -8.34
N ARG A 212 -20.32 5.92 -9.04
CA ARG A 212 -21.02 4.78 -9.67
C ARG A 212 -20.54 4.52 -11.11
N VAL A 213 -19.29 4.08 -11.25
CA VAL A 213 -18.72 3.77 -12.57
C VAL A 213 -19.34 2.56 -13.25
N GLU A 214 -20.18 1.80 -12.57
CA GLU A 214 -21.03 0.75 -13.13
C GLU A 214 -22.15 1.30 -14.01
N ASP A 215 -22.48 2.59 -13.87
CA ASP A 215 -23.39 3.31 -14.77
C ASP A 215 -22.62 3.78 -16.02
N ASP A 216 -23.12 3.43 -17.21
CA ASP A 216 -22.46 3.72 -18.48
C ASP A 216 -22.18 5.21 -18.69
N ALA A 217 -23.14 6.06 -18.39
CA ALA A 217 -22.96 7.51 -18.58
C ALA A 217 -21.95 8.10 -17.60
N VAL A 218 -21.85 7.53 -16.39
CA VAL A 218 -20.85 7.94 -15.39
C VAL A 218 -19.46 7.48 -15.82
N PHE A 219 -19.34 6.25 -16.29
CA PHE A 219 -18.08 5.75 -16.85
C PHE A 219 -17.60 6.63 -18.02
N ASP A 220 -18.48 6.89 -18.98
CA ASP A 220 -18.13 7.68 -20.18
C ASP A 220 -17.67 9.10 -19.81
N ASP A 221 -18.33 9.75 -18.87
CA ASP A 221 -17.95 11.11 -18.47
C ASP A 221 -16.68 11.15 -17.59
N THR A 222 -16.54 10.23 -16.66
CA THR A 222 -15.34 10.17 -15.78
C THR A 222 -14.08 9.70 -16.52
N HIS A 223 -14.20 8.96 -17.62
CA HIS A 223 -13.07 8.43 -18.39
C HIS A 223 -12.84 9.16 -19.72
N ARG A 224 -13.57 10.20 -20.01
CA ARG A 224 -13.49 10.91 -21.30
C ARG A 224 -12.07 11.37 -21.62
N LEU A 225 -11.44 12.12 -20.74
CA LEU A 225 -10.06 12.60 -20.93
C LEU A 225 -9.05 11.45 -20.93
N ILE A 226 -9.22 10.48 -20.06
CA ILE A 226 -8.34 9.29 -20.00
C ILE A 226 -8.33 8.57 -21.36
N LEU A 227 -9.51 8.29 -21.91
CA LEU A 227 -9.65 7.59 -23.20
C LEU A 227 -9.18 8.46 -24.37
N GLU A 228 -9.39 9.76 -24.34
CA GLU A 228 -8.82 10.70 -25.31
C GLU A 228 -7.28 10.53 -25.36
N LEU A 229 -6.62 10.53 -24.20
CA LEU A 229 -5.16 10.40 -24.12
C LEU A 229 -4.66 9.01 -24.53
N VAL A 230 -5.40 7.95 -24.23
CA VAL A 230 -5.08 6.59 -24.70
C VAL A 230 -5.18 6.51 -26.23
N HIS A 231 -6.28 6.99 -26.81
CA HIS A 231 -6.51 6.92 -28.26
C HIS A 231 -5.56 7.84 -29.04
N ALA A 232 -5.11 8.92 -28.44
CA ALA A 232 -4.06 9.79 -29.00
C ALA A 232 -2.65 9.19 -28.93
N GLY A 233 -2.48 8.00 -28.30
CA GLY A 233 -1.19 7.37 -28.14
C GLY A 233 -0.26 8.12 -27.17
N VAL A 234 -0.83 8.88 -26.25
CA VAL A 234 -0.10 9.58 -25.18
C VAL A 234 0.09 8.68 -23.97
N LEU A 235 -0.94 7.90 -23.63
CA LEU A 235 -0.90 6.90 -22.55
C LEU A 235 -0.73 5.50 -23.14
N ASP A 236 0.25 4.76 -22.62
CA ASP A 236 0.52 3.36 -22.94
C ASP A 236 -0.18 2.41 -21.97
N GLY A 237 -0.51 2.89 -20.79
CA GLY A 237 -1.15 2.07 -19.76
C GLY A 237 -1.85 2.86 -18.66
N LEU A 238 -2.63 2.10 -17.88
CA LEU A 238 -3.43 2.59 -16.76
C LEU A 238 -3.20 1.70 -15.53
N ARG A 239 -3.07 2.33 -14.38
CA ARG A 239 -3.15 1.69 -13.06
C ARG A 239 -4.47 2.07 -12.42
N ILE A 240 -5.25 1.08 -12.05
CA ILE A 240 -6.58 1.27 -11.49
C ILE A 240 -6.48 1.26 -9.97
N ASP A 241 -6.71 2.43 -9.37
CA ASP A 241 -6.75 2.60 -7.92
C ASP A 241 -7.99 1.93 -7.33
N HIS A 242 -7.79 1.21 -6.24
CA HIS A 242 -8.85 0.64 -5.41
C HIS A 242 -9.96 -0.09 -6.20
N VAL A 243 -9.57 -1.01 -7.07
CA VAL A 243 -10.52 -1.77 -7.92
C VAL A 243 -11.54 -2.55 -7.07
N ASP A 244 -11.14 -2.99 -5.88
CA ASP A 244 -12.00 -3.74 -4.95
C ASP A 244 -13.12 -2.88 -4.32
N GLY A 245 -13.04 -1.55 -4.41
CA GLY A 245 -14.10 -0.64 -3.96
C GLY A 245 -15.28 -0.52 -4.93
N LEU A 246 -15.11 -0.97 -6.19
CA LEU A 246 -16.14 -0.88 -7.21
C LEU A 246 -17.30 -1.85 -6.94
N ALA A 247 -18.51 -1.49 -7.39
CA ALA A 247 -19.67 -2.36 -7.30
C ALA A 247 -19.48 -3.64 -8.11
N ASP A 248 -18.97 -3.50 -9.36
CA ASP A 248 -18.69 -4.59 -10.30
C ASP A 248 -17.28 -4.43 -10.90
N PRO A 249 -16.23 -4.93 -10.26
CA PRO A 249 -14.87 -4.84 -10.77
C PRO A 249 -14.68 -5.47 -12.15
N LEU A 250 -15.22 -6.66 -12.39
CA LEU A 250 -15.07 -7.36 -13.65
C LEU A 250 -15.75 -6.58 -14.79
N GLY A 251 -17.00 -6.15 -14.59
CA GLY A 251 -17.74 -5.37 -15.60
C GLY A 251 -17.02 -4.05 -15.92
N TYR A 252 -16.49 -3.37 -14.91
CA TYR A 252 -15.67 -2.19 -15.10
C TYR A 252 -14.42 -2.47 -15.95
N LEU A 253 -13.66 -3.50 -15.62
CA LEU A 253 -12.43 -3.85 -16.33
C LEU A 253 -12.68 -4.30 -17.77
N GLN A 254 -13.77 -5.03 -18.01
CA GLN A 254 -14.18 -5.42 -19.36
C GLN A 254 -14.53 -4.20 -20.20
N ARG A 255 -15.30 -3.26 -19.66
CA ARG A 255 -15.64 -2.00 -20.33
C ARG A 255 -14.41 -1.15 -20.60
N LEU A 256 -13.53 -1.02 -19.60
CA LEU A 256 -12.28 -0.27 -19.76
C LEU A 256 -11.38 -0.90 -20.84
N ARG A 257 -11.24 -2.23 -20.86
CA ARG A 257 -10.47 -2.94 -21.89
C ARG A 257 -11.04 -2.72 -23.27
N GLN A 258 -12.37 -2.79 -23.40
CA GLN A 258 -13.04 -2.54 -24.68
C GLN A 258 -12.81 -1.10 -25.15
N ALA A 259 -12.92 -0.13 -24.24
CA ALA A 259 -12.76 1.29 -24.58
C ALA A 259 -11.30 1.69 -24.84
N ALA A 260 -10.35 1.19 -24.06
CA ALA A 260 -8.93 1.50 -24.20
C ALA A 260 -8.20 0.71 -25.30
N GLY A 261 -8.77 -0.41 -25.72
CA GLY A 261 -8.19 -1.29 -26.73
C GLY A 261 -7.27 -2.38 -26.17
N PRO A 262 -6.89 -3.37 -27.02
CA PRO A 262 -6.12 -4.55 -26.56
C PRO A 262 -4.69 -4.24 -26.16
N ASP A 263 -4.10 -3.19 -26.71
CA ASP A 263 -2.68 -2.85 -26.53
C ASP A 263 -2.40 -2.01 -25.29
N CYS A 264 -3.43 -1.47 -24.65
CA CYS A 264 -3.28 -0.69 -23.43
C CYS A 264 -2.85 -1.60 -22.27
N TYR A 265 -1.72 -1.27 -21.62
CA TYR A 265 -1.29 -1.95 -20.41
C TYR A 265 -2.23 -1.57 -19.25
N ILE A 266 -2.87 -2.53 -18.62
CA ILE A 266 -3.77 -2.27 -17.48
C ILE A 266 -3.31 -3.10 -16.29
N THR A 267 -3.01 -2.43 -15.20
CA THR A 267 -2.70 -3.05 -13.91
C THR A 267 -3.66 -2.55 -12.84
N VAL A 268 -3.95 -3.39 -11.85
CA VAL A 268 -4.91 -3.08 -10.80
C VAL A 268 -4.26 -3.08 -9.43
N GLU A 269 -4.62 -2.10 -8.62
CA GLU A 269 -4.35 -2.18 -7.20
C GLU A 269 -5.34 -3.14 -6.56
N LYS A 270 -4.84 -4.32 -6.28
CA LYS A 270 -5.55 -5.35 -5.52
C LYS A 270 -4.58 -6.01 -4.56
N ILE A 271 -4.98 -6.04 -3.31
CA ILE A 271 -4.21 -6.73 -2.27
C ILE A 271 -4.66 -8.19 -2.24
N LEU A 272 -3.76 -9.07 -2.71
CA LEU A 272 -3.99 -10.51 -2.67
C LEU A 272 -3.63 -11.05 -1.28
N ALA A 273 -4.57 -11.70 -0.63
CA ALA A 273 -4.33 -12.45 0.60
C ALA A 273 -3.50 -13.72 0.30
N LYS A 274 -2.96 -14.33 1.35
CA LYS A 274 -2.19 -15.57 1.23
C LYS A 274 -2.98 -16.66 0.51
N GLY A 275 -2.42 -17.15 -0.60
CA GLY A 275 -3.04 -18.17 -1.44
C GLY A 275 -4.16 -17.68 -2.35
N GLU A 276 -4.58 -16.44 -2.25
CA GLU A 276 -5.49 -15.80 -3.19
C GLU A 276 -4.80 -15.55 -4.53
N GLN A 277 -5.55 -15.69 -5.60
CA GLN A 277 -5.07 -15.42 -6.95
C GLN A 277 -5.96 -14.42 -7.64
N LEU A 278 -5.36 -13.61 -8.51
CA LEU A 278 -6.12 -12.70 -9.35
C LEU A 278 -7.09 -13.50 -10.24
N PRO A 279 -8.38 -13.11 -10.32
CA PRO A 279 -9.33 -13.80 -11.18
C PRO A 279 -8.84 -13.89 -12.62
N ALA A 280 -8.90 -15.10 -13.19
CA ALA A 280 -8.32 -15.39 -14.50
C ALA A 280 -9.05 -14.72 -15.68
N ASP A 281 -10.29 -14.30 -15.46
CA ASP A 281 -11.15 -13.63 -16.43
C ASP A 281 -11.02 -12.10 -16.41
N TRP A 282 -10.21 -11.55 -15.52
CA TRP A 282 -9.91 -10.13 -15.51
C TRP A 282 -9.00 -9.76 -16.68
N PRO A 283 -9.43 -8.86 -17.57
CA PRO A 283 -8.66 -8.48 -18.76
C PRO A 283 -7.54 -7.47 -18.43
N VAL A 284 -6.67 -7.83 -17.51
CA VAL A 284 -5.57 -7.01 -17.00
C VAL A 284 -4.23 -7.73 -17.08
N SER A 285 -3.13 -6.98 -17.01
CA SER A 285 -1.78 -7.53 -17.02
C SER A 285 -1.38 -8.13 -15.66
N GLY A 286 -2.02 -7.70 -14.59
CA GLY A 286 -1.77 -8.18 -13.23
C GLY A 286 -2.01 -7.09 -12.18
N THR A 287 -1.51 -7.37 -10.97
CA THR A 287 -1.58 -6.45 -9.82
C THR A 287 -0.42 -5.45 -9.81
N THR A 288 -0.48 -4.50 -8.87
CA THR A 288 0.63 -3.58 -8.56
C THR A 288 1.77 -4.21 -7.73
N GLY A 289 1.64 -5.48 -7.32
CA GLY A 289 2.74 -6.30 -6.82
C GLY A 289 2.95 -6.29 -5.31
N TYR A 290 1.98 -5.94 -4.49
CA TYR A 290 2.13 -6.02 -3.03
C TYR A 290 2.40 -7.45 -2.53
N GLU A 291 1.82 -8.46 -3.16
CA GLU A 291 2.09 -9.86 -2.85
C GLU A 291 3.57 -10.27 -3.10
N PHE A 292 4.29 -9.55 -3.96
CA PHE A 292 5.72 -9.77 -4.16
C PHE A 292 6.54 -9.34 -2.93
N ILE A 293 6.14 -8.26 -2.25
CA ILE A 293 6.76 -7.85 -0.98
C ILE A 293 6.62 -8.97 0.06
N ALA A 294 5.44 -9.57 0.17
CA ALA A 294 5.21 -10.70 1.06
C ALA A 294 6.06 -11.93 0.68
N SER A 295 6.25 -12.18 -0.63
CA SER A 295 7.11 -13.27 -1.12
C SER A 295 8.58 -13.08 -0.73
N LEU A 296 9.09 -11.84 -0.68
CA LEU A 296 10.47 -11.56 -0.25
C LEU A 296 10.71 -11.93 1.21
N ALA A 297 9.71 -11.83 2.09
CA ALA A 297 9.82 -12.25 3.48
C ALA A 297 10.12 -13.77 3.59
N GLU A 298 9.64 -14.60 2.65
CA GLU A 298 9.90 -16.05 2.62
C GLU A 298 11.39 -16.39 2.57
N VAL A 299 12.20 -15.50 2.02
CA VAL A 299 13.64 -15.74 1.85
C VAL A 299 14.52 -14.91 2.80
N LEU A 300 14.00 -13.82 3.39
CA LEU A 300 14.79 -12.92 4.22
C LEU A 300 14.54 -13.09 5.72
N VAL A 301 13.46 -13.75 6.12
CA VAL A 301 13.17 -14.09 7.53
C VAL A 301 13.87 -15.37 7.92
N ASP A 302 14.49 -15.38 9.09
CA ASP A 302 15.00 -16.61 9.70
C ASP A 302 13.90 -17.30 10.51
N ASP A 303 13.22 -18.22 9.88
CA ASP A 303 12.10 -18.96 10.48
C ASP A 303 12.52 -19.78 11.71
N ASN A 304 13.76 -20.25 11.76
CA ASN A 304 14.27 -21.05 12.88
C ASN A 304 14.37 -20.24 14.19
N ASN A 305 14.59 -18.95 14.09
CA ASN A 305 14.79 -18.07 15.23
C ASN A 305 13.58 -17.16 15.50
N LEU A 306 12.54 -17.17 14.68
CA LEU A 306 11.38 -16.30 14.85
C LEU A 306 10.67 -16.52 16.19
N SER A 307 10.49 -17.76 16.62
CA SER A 307 9.88 -18.10 17.90
C SER A 307 10.70 -17.59 19.09
N ARG A 308 12.02 -17.49 18.92
CA ARG A 308 12.89 -16.92 19.94
C ARG A 308 12.70 -15.40 20.05
N LEU A 309 12.54 -14.73 18.92
CA LEU A 309 12.20 -13.30 18.91
C LEU A 309 10.83 -13.05 19.60
N GLU A 310 9.84 -13.91 19.34
CA GLU A 310 8.54 -13.87 20.01
C GLU A 310 8.69 -14.00 21.54
N THR A 311 9.49 -14.95 22.00
CA THR A 311 9.74 -15.12 23.45
C THR A 311 10.34 -13.85 24.06
N ILE A 312 11.35 -13.26 23.44
CA ILE A 312 12.01 -12.04 23.93
C ILE A 312 11.04 -10.85 23.93
N HIS A 313 10.20 -10.76 22.88
CA HIS A 313 9.15 -9.75 22.79
C HIS A 313 8.18 -9.88 23.97
N ASP A 314 7.60 -11.05 24.18
CA ASP A 314 6.64 -11.31 25.26
C ASP A 314 7.24 -11.08 26.65
N GLU A 315 8.47 -11.50 26.89
CA GLU A 315 9.23 -11.20 28.10
C GLU A 315 9.39 -9.69 28.31
N THR A 316 9.67 -8.95 27.24
CA THR A 316 9.82 -7.49 27.28
C THR A 316 8.50 -6.79 27.61
N LEU A 317 7.41 -7.27 27.06
CA LEU A 317 6.07 -6.74 27.31
C LEU A 317 5.51 -7.18 28.66
N GLY A 318 6.00 -8.30 29.21
CA GLY A 318 5.47 -8.93 30.43
C GLY A 318 4.13 -9.64 30.20
N VAL A 319 3.75 -9.87 28.95
CA VAL A 319 2.52 -10.59 28.57
C VAL A 319 2.77 -11.38 27.29
N THR A 320 2.11 -12.53 27.16
CA THR A 320 2.07 -13.26 25.89
C THR A 320 1.01 -12.66 24.98
N VAL A 321 1.38 -12.31 23.76
CA VAL A 321 0.49 -11.68 22.80
C VAL A 321 -0.18 -12.75 21.92
N ASP A 322 -1.51 -12.81 21.96
CA ASP A 322 -2.30 -13.63 21.06
C ASP A 322 -2.68 -12.82 19.80
N ARG A 323 -1.95 -13.02 18.71
CA ARG A 323 -2.17 -12.32 17.45
C ARG A 323 -3.55 -12.57 16.83
N HIS A 324 -4.11 -13.77 17.02
CA HIS A 324 -5.45 -14.07 16.53
C HIS A 324 -6.52 -13.30 17.30
N ALA A 325 -6.37 -13.20 18.61
CA ALA A 325 -7.25 -12.39 19.45
C ALA A 325 -7.14 -10.90 19.07
N GLU A 326 -5.93 -10.37 18.92
CA GLU A 326 -5.73 -8.98 18.49
C GLU A 326 -6.32 -8.67 17.10
N LEU A 327 -6.23 -9.62 16.16
CA LEU A 327 -6.87 -9.48 14.84
C LEU A 327 -8.39 -9.42 14.96
N ARG A 328 -8.99 -10.32 15.77
CA ARG A 328 -10.43 -10.31 16.02
C ARG A 328 -10.87 -9.00 16.67
N ASP A 329 -10.14 -8.53 17.65
CA ASP A 329 -10.42 -7.28 18.37
C ASP A 329 -10.34 -6.07 17.43
N ALA A 330 -9.33 -6.02 16.57
CA ALA A 330 -9.18 -4.95 15.58
C ALA A 330 -10.35 -4.93 14.58
N LYS A 331 -10.74 -6.11 14.05
CA LYS A 331 -11.90 -6.22 13.15
C LYS A 331 -13.22 -5.90 13.86
N GLY A 332 -13.38 -6.35 15.09
CA GLY A 332 -14.55 -6.03 15.92
C GLY A 332 -14.66 -4.53 16.18
N LEU A 333 -13.58 -3.90 16.59
CA LEU A 333 -13.52 -2.45 16.81
C LEU A 333 -13.93 -1.66 15.56
N MET A 334 -13.39 -2.02 14.41
CA MET A 334 -13.72 -1.32 13.16
C MET A 334 -15.17 -1.55 12.73
N THR A 335 -15.70 -2.77 12.90
CA THR A 335 -17.09 -3.09 12.59
C THR A 335 -18.06 -2.34 13.49
N ASP A 336 -17.80 -2.32 14.79
CA ASP A 336 -18.73 -1.79 15.81
C ASP A 336 -18.65 -0.24 15.92
N ARG A 337 -17.56 0.39 15.49
CA ARG A 337 -17.32 1.82 15.67
C ARG A 337 -17.19 2.56 14.34
N ASN A 338 -16.15 2.29 13.56
CA ASN A 338 -15.81 3.11 12.39
C ASN A 338 -16.72 2.83 11.18
N PHE A 339 -17.21 1.60 11.04
CA PHE A 339 -18.10 1.17 9.95
C PHE A 339 -19.51 0.80 10.45
N GLU A 340 -19.95 1.34 11.59
CA GLU A 340 -21.26 1.04 12.19
C GLU A 340 -22.42 1.35 11.23
N GLY A 341 -22.35 2.44 10.46
CA GLY A 341 -23.38 2.82 9.50
C GLY A 341 -23.47 1.84 8.33
N GLU A 342 -22.34 1.47 7.75
CA GLU A 342 -22.24 0.49 6.66
C GLU A 342 -22.72 -0.90 7.15
N PHE A 343 -22.33 -1.29 8.36
CA PHE A 343 -22.80 -2.53 8.99
C PHE A 343 -24.31 -2.50 9.23
N THR A 344 -24.85 -1.40 9.75
CA THR A 344 -26.28 -1.23 9.99
C THR A 344 -27.08 -1.29 8.69
N THR A 345 -26.54 -0.76 7.60
CA THR A 345 -27.16 -0.87 6.27
C THR A 345 -27.28 -2.33 5.83
N LEU A 346 -26.24 -3.12 5.99
CA LEU A 346 -26.28 -4.58 5.72
C LEU A 346 -27.29 -5.31 6.60
N LEU A 347 -27.29 -4.99 7.89
CA LEU A 347 -28.21 -5.59 8.84
C LEU A 347 -29.67 -5.31 8.47
N ASN A 348 -30.00 -4.08 8.10
CA ASN A 348 -31.35 -3.70 7.67
C ASN A 348 -31.78 -4.42 6.39
N LEU A 349 -30.87 -4.59 5.43
CA LEU A 349 -31.11 -5.36 4.20
C LEU A 349 -31.34 -6.85 4.51
N ALA A 350 -30.53 -7.44 5.39
CA ALA A 350 -30.68 -8.84 5.80
C ALA A 350 -32.01 -9.07 6.53
N GLU A 351 -32.40 -8.14 7.40
CA GLU A 351 -33.69 -8.21 8.15
C GLU A 351 -34.90 -8.08 7.21
N ASP A 352 -34.83 -7.17 6.22
CA ASP A 352 -35.89 -7.06 5.20
C ASP A 352 -36.00 -8.36 4.37
N LEU A 353 -34.87 -8.93 3.97
CA LEU A 353 -34.82 -10.19 3.26
C LEU A 353 -35.34 -11.38 4.12
N ALA A 354 -35.01 -11.41 5.42
CA ALA A 354 -35.54 -12.38 6.35
C ALA A 354 -37.09 -12.35 6.39
N ARG A 355 -37.65 -11.16 6.53
CA ARG A 355 -39.08 -10.91 6.56
C ARG A 355 -39.77 -11.35 5.26
N ARG A 356 -39.23 -11.00 4.12
CA ARG A 356 -39.78 -11.41 2.80
C ARG A 356 -39.71 -12.90 2.54
N ASN A 357 -38.73 -13.57 3.15
CA ASN A 357 -38.59 -15.02 3.05
C ASN A 357 -39.28 -15.78 4.20
N GLU A 358 -40.11 -15.08 4.99
CA GLU A 358 -40.84 -15.65 6.12
C GLU A 358 -39.93 -16.35 7.17
N VAL A 359 -38.68 -15.87 7.29
CA VAL A 359 -37.70 -16.37 8.27
C VAL A 359 -37.81 -15.49 9.52
N ALA A 360 -38.41 -16.07 10.57
CA ALA A 360 -38.59 -15.41 11.85
C ALA A 360 -37.31 -15.51 12.70
N LEU A 361 -36.44 -14.51 12.61
CA LEU A 361 -35.22 -14.40 13.40
C LEU A 361 -35.18 -13.06 14.15
N PRO A 362 -34.75 -13.07 15.42
CA PRO A 362 -34.47 -11.83 16.14
C PRO A 362 -33.38 -11.04 15.45
N ARG A 363 -33.54 -9.72 15.41
CA ARG A 363 -32.51 -8.79 14.82
C ARG A 363 -31.12 -9.06 15.39
N GLU A 364 -31.01 -9.31 16.69
CA GLU A 364 -29.72 -9.53 17.35
C GLU A 364 -29.02 -10.83 16.91
N GLU A 365 -29.77 -11.86 16.52
CA GLU A 365 -29.16 -13.06 15.95
C GLU A 365 -28.58 -12.82 14.57
N ILE A 366 -29.32 -12.09 13.72
CA ILE A 366 -28.84 -11.68 12.39
C ILE A 366 -27.62 -10.78 12.55
N ARG A 367 -27.70 -9.83 13.48
CA ARG A 367 -26.60 -8.89 13.78
C ARG A 367 -25.33 -9.64 14.21
N HIS A 368 -25.46 -10.57 15.14
CA HIS A 368 -24.31 -11.35 15.63
C HIS A 368 -23.71 -12.22 14.53
N ALA A 369 -24.54 -12.95 13.77
CA ALA A 369 -24.07 -13.79 12.67
C ALA A 369 -23.35 -12.99 11.58
N LEU A 370 -23.90 -11.86 11.18
CA LEU A 370 -23.27 -10.96 10.18
C LEU A 370 -21.94 -10.42 10.69
N ARG A 371 -21.89 -10.00 11.96
CA ARG A 371 -20.67 -9.50 12.59
C ARG A 371 -19.56 -10.55 12.61
N GLU A 372 -19.88 -11.74 13.10
CA GLU A 372 -18.89 -12.83 13.18
C GLU A 372 -18.40 -13.27 11.80
N LEU A 373 -19.28 -13.29 10.80
CA LEU A 373 -18.90 -13.59 9.43
C LEU A 373 -17.93 -12.54 8.87
N LEU A 374 -18.17 -11.24 9.08
CA LEU A 374 -17.31 -10.15 8.65
C LEU A 374 -15.93 -10.23 9.34
N ILE A 375 -15.89 -10.51 10.64
CA ILE A 375 -14.65 -10.66 11.40
C ILE A 375 -13.83 -11.85 10.90
N ALA A 376 -14.48 -12.98 10.58
CA ALA A 376 -13.81 -14.18 10.11
C ALA A 376 -13.36 -14.12 8.64
N PHE A 377 -13.80 -13.11 7.88
CA PHE A 377 -13.55 -13.03 6.43
C PHE A 377 -12.05 -12.84 6.14
N PRO A 378 -11.39 -13.72 5.34
CA PRO A 378 -9.92 -13.76 5.25
C PRO A 378 -9.33 -13.02 4.04
N VAL A 379 -10.17 -12.51 3.14
CA VAL A 379 -9.76 -11.79 1.93
C VAL A 379 -10.39 -10.40 1.88
N TYR A 380 -9.89 -9.52 1.01
CA TYR A 380 -10.47 -8.19 0.85
C TYR A 380 -11.93 -8.26 0.39
N ARG A 381 -12.25 -9.08 -0.59
CA ARG A 381 -13.64 -9.29 -1.03
C ARG A 381 -13.80 -10.52 -1.91
N THR A 382 -15.06 -10.90 -2.08
CA THR A 382 -15.56 -11.79 -3.13
C THR A 382 -16.08 -10.97 -4.32
N TYR A 383 -16.35 -11.65 -5.44
CA TYR A 383 -16.73 -11.02 -6.70
C TYR A 383 -18.09 -11.53 -7.21
N GLY A 384 -19.02 -11.71 -6.29
CA GLY A 384 -20.40 -12.05 -6.58
C GLY A 384 -21.08 -10.95 -7.40
N THR A 385 -21.97 -11.37 -8.28
CA THR A 385 -22.77 -10.54 -9.17
C THR A 385 -24.23 -10.49 -8.71
N ARG A 386 -25.12 -9.98 -9.59
CA ARG A 386 -26.56 -10.03 -9.38
C ARG A 386 -27.09 -11.45 -9.14
N GLU A 387 -26.47 -12.45 -9.75
CA GLU A 387 -26.91 -13.86 -9.68
C GLU A 387 -26.41 -14.62 -8.45
N GLY A 388 -25.38 -14.12 -7.77
CA GLY A 388 -24.77 -14.75 -6.59
C GLY A 388 -23.26 -14.78 -6.64
N LEU A 389 -22.66 -15.54 -5.71
CA LEU A 389 -21.21 -15.72 -5.66
C LEU A 389 -20.74 -16.68 -6.75
N THR A 390 -19.50 -16.48 -7.22
CA THR A 390 -18.82 -17.43 -8.12
C THR A 390 -18.50 -18.75 -7.40
N PRO A 391 -18.31 -19.88 -8.10
CA PRO A 391 -17.96 -21.14 -7.47
C PRO A 391 -16.72 -21.09 -6.55
N PRO A 392 -15.61 -20.41 -6.91
CA PRO A 392 -14.48 -20.22 -6.01
C PRO A 392 -14.85 -19.44 -4.73
N ASP A 393 -15.68 -18.42 -4.86
CA ASP A 393 -16.13 -17.59 -3.73
C ASP A 393 -17.08 -18.36 -2.81
N VAL A 394 -17.95 -19.22 -3.37
CA VAL A 394 -18.78 -20.14 -2.57
C VAL A 394 -17.91 -21.10 -1.78
N ALA A 395 -16.86 -21.66 -2.38
CA ALA A 395 -15.92 -22.53 -1.70
C ALA A 395 -15.18 -21.80 -0.56
N LEU A 396 -14.81 -20.54 -0.77
CA LEU A 396 -14.25 -19.70 0.28
C LEU A 396 -15.26 -19.46 1.41
N LEU A 397 -16.47 -19.02 1.06
CA LEU A 397 -17.53 -18.75 2.04
C LEU A 397 -17.81 -19.98 2.92
N ASN A 398 -17.90 -21.17 2.32
CA ASN A 398 -18.13 -22.41 3.08
C ASN A 398 -17.02 -22.69 4.10
N ARG A 399 -15.76 -22.41 3.77
CA ARG A 399 -14.65 -22.55 4.73
C ARG A 399 -14.75 -21.54 5.87
N VAL A 400 -15.14 -20.31 5.57
CA VAL A 400 -15.32 -19.26 6.58
C VAL A 400 -16.47 -19.61 7.51
N VAL A 401 -17.63 -20.00 6.95
CA VAL A 401 -18.82 -20.42 7.71
C VAL A 401 -18.50 -21.55 8.68
N ALA A 402 -17.68 -22.52 8.27
CA ALA A 402 -17.26 -23.63 9.13
C ALA A 402 -16.42 -23.19 10.34
N SER A 403 -15.86 -22.01 10.35
CA SER A 403 -15.06 -21.45 11.44
C SER A 403 -15.83 -20.47 12.35
N VAL A 404 -17.09 -20.16 12.02
CA VAL A 404 -17.89 -19.16 12.74
C VAL A 404 -18.86 -19.86 13.71
N GLU A 405 -18.79 -19.46 14.97
CA GLU A 405 -19.69 -19.93 16.02
C GLU A 405 -20.82 -18.90 16.24
N THR A 406 -22.00 -19.17 15.69
CA THR A 406 -23.16 -18.28 15.79
C THR A 406 -24.49 -19.07 15.56
N SER A 407 -25.62 -18.36 15.54
CA SER A 407 -26.92 -18.96 15.18
C SER A 407 -26.88 -19.58 13.77
N GLU A 408 -27.05 -20.88 13.67
CA GLU A 408 -27.04 -21.61 12.40
C GLU A 408 -28.12 -21.09 11.45
N ALA A 409 -29.29 -20.74 11.95
CA ALA A 409 -30.40 -20.22 11.16
C ALA A 409 -30.08 -18.83 10.59
N ALA A 410 -29.48 -17.94 11.38
CA ALA A 410 -29.09 -16.62 10.94
C ALA A 410 -27.93 -16.70 9.93
N LEU A 411 -26.95 -17.57 10.18
CA LEU A 411 -25.83 -17.77 9.26
C LEU A 411 -26.30 -18.37 7.92
N SER A 412 -27.21 -19.36 7.97
CA SER A 412 -27.83 -19.96 6.78
C SER A 412 -28.57 -18.90 5.92
N LEU A 413 -29.29 -17.99 6.54
CA LEU A 413 -29.96 -16.90 5.84
C LEU A 413 -28.93 -16.03 5.10
N ILE A 414 -27.86 -15.61 5.78
CA ILE A 414 -26.80 -14.75 5.19
C ILE A 414 -26.11 -15.48 4.02
N VAL A 415 -25.82 -16.77 4.18
CA VAL A 415 -25.23 -17.60 3.12
C VAL A 415 -26.15 -17.65 1.89
N ARG A 416 -27.44 -17.89 2.07
CA ARG A 416 -28.42 -17.89 0.97
C ARG A 416 -28.51 -16.55 0.25
N ILE A 417 -28.46 -15.43 1.00
CA ILE A 417 -28.39 -14.09 0.42
C ILE A 417 -27.13 -13.92 -0.44
N LEU A 418 -25.98 -14.34 0.08
CA LEU A 418 -24.69 -14.20 -0.62
C LEU A 418 -24.60 -15.11 -1.84
N THR A 419 -25.09 -16.35 -1.76
CA THR A 419 -25.05 -17.31 -2.87
C THR A 419 -26.13 -17.07 -3.94
N GLY A 420 -27.14 -16.24 -3.64
CA GLY A 420 -28.26 -15.97 -4.55
C GLY A 420 -29.38 -17.01 -4.48
N ASP A 421 -29.38 -17.89 -3.45
CA ASP A 421 -30.40 -18.92 -3.24
C ASP A 421 -31.65 -18.33 -2.54
N LEU A 422 -32.32 -17.42 -3.23
CA LEU A 422 -33.52 -16.74 -2.77
C LEU A 422 -34.57 -16.64 -3.91
N PRO A 423 -35.88 -16.47 -3.56
CA PRO A 423 -36.92 -16.22 -4.57
C PRO A 423 -36.64 -15.03 -5.47
N GLU A 424 -37.19 -15.05 -6.68
CA GLU A 424 -36.96 -14.06 -7.74
C GLU A 424 -37.29 -12.62 -7.30
N ASP A 425 -38.35 -12.44 -6.52
CA ASP A 425 -38.77 -11.14 -5.99
C ASP A 425 -37.79 -10.53 -4.96
N CYS A 426 -36.89 -11.35 -4.39
CA CYS A 426 -35.82 -10.93 -3.48
C CYS A 426 -34.49 -10.67 -4.18
N ARG A 427 -34.35 -11.00 -5.47
CA ARG A 427 -33.07 -10.99 -6.19
C ARG A 427 -32.37 -9.63 -6.17
N GLU A 428 -33.10 -8.55 -6.42
CA GLU A 428 -32.51 -7.18 -6.42
C GLU A 428 -31.99 -6.76 -5.03
N SER A 429 -32.79 -7.04 -3.99
CA SER A 429 -32.35 -6.73 -2.60
C SER A 429 -31.17 -7.59 -2.17
N ALA A 430 -31.14 -8.87 -2.57
CA ALA A 430 -30.01 -9.76 -2.32
C ALA A 430 -28.74 -9.31 -3.07
N ALA A 431 -28.90 -8.87 -4.32
CA ALA A 431 -27.80 -8.30 -5.11
C ALA A 431 -27.24 -7.04 -4.45
N LEU A 432 -28.11 -6.15 -3.96
CA LEU A 432 -27.68 -4.95 -3.24
C LEU A 432 -26.94 -5.32 -1.95
N PHE A 433 -27.47 -6.25 -1.16
CA PHE A 433 -26.77 -6.73 0.04
C PHE A 433 -25.39 -7.27 -0.29
N ARG A 434 -25.29 -8.11 -1.31
CA ARG A 434 -24.03 -8.72 -1.77
C ARG A 434 -23.01 -7.66 -2.19
N THR A 435 -23.45 -6.68 -2.98
CA THR A 435 -22.60 -5.56 -3.39
C THR A 435 -22.09 -4.78 -2.17
N ARG A 436 -22.97 -4.40 -1.26
CA ARG A 436 -22.59 -3.69 -0.03
C ARG A 436 -21.71 -4.50 0.91
N PHE A 437 -21.97 -5.79 1.03
CA PHE A 437 -21.11 -6.70 1.79
C PHE A 437 -19.69 -6.71 1.23
N GLN A 438 -19.56 -6.87 -0.08
CA GLN A 438 -18.26 -6.90 -0.77
C GLN A 438 -17.54 -5.55 -0.71
N GLN A 439 -18.27 -4.45 -0.74
CA GLN A 439 -17.71 -3.09 -0.59
C GLN A 439 -17.35 -2.74 0.86
N LEU A 440 -17.80 -3.51 1.85
CA LEU A 440 -17.44 -3.35 3.26
C LEU A 440 -16.28 -4.27 3.67
N THR A 441 -16.23 -5.51 3.19
CA THR A 441 -15.15 -6.46 3.58
C THR A 441 -13.75 -5.96 3.24
N GLY A 442 -13.56 -5.26 2.10
CA GLY A 442 -12.30 -4.65 1.70
C GLY A 442 -11.84 -3.56 2.67
N PRO A 443 -12.62 -2.49 2.86
CA PRO A 443 -12.32 -1.45 3.83
C PRO A 443 -12.11 -1.98 5.26
N LEU A 444 -12.94 -2.94 5.69
CA LEU A 444 -12.78 -3.56 7.00
C LEU A 444 -11.44 -4.29 7.12
N MET A 445 -11.03 -5.05 6.11
CA MET A 445 -9.73 -5.72 6.09
C MET A 445 -8.58 -4.71 6.14
N ALA A 446 -8.57 -3.72 5.25
CA ALA A 446 -7.52 -2.72 5.19
C ALA A 446 -7.38 -1.94 6.51
N LYS A 447 -8.49 -1.44 7.04
CA LYS A 447 -8.46 -0.60 8.24
C LYS A 447 -8.20 -1.38 9.53
N SER A 448 -8.68 -2.60 9.65
CA SER A 448 -8.43 -3.41 10.85
C SER A 448 -7.05 -4.06 10.85
N VAL A 449 -6.52 -4.47 9.69
CA VAL A 449 -5.21 -5.12 9.59
C VAL A 449 -4.11 -4.09 9.40
N GLU A 450 -4.12 -3.40 8.26
CA GLU A 450 -3.00 -2.53 7.87
C GLU A 450 -2.90 -1.25 8.70
N ASP A 451 -4.04 -0.65 9.05
CA ASP A 451 -4.11 0.62 9.79
C ASP A 451 -4.55 0.45 11.26
N THR A 452 -4.53 -0.75 11.82
CA THR A 452 -4.77 -0.98 13.25
C THR A 452 -3.84 -2.05 13.79
N LEU A 453 -4.00 -3.32 13.37
CA LEU A 453 -3.19 -4.44 13.88
C LEU A 453 -1.70 -4.23 13.62
N PHE A 454 -1.31 -3.78 12.44
CA PHE A 454 0.09 -3.54 12.08
C PHE A 454 0.74 -2.37 12.80
N PHE A 455 -0.02 -1.60 13.58
CA PHE A 455 0.49 -0.60 14.52
C PHE A 455 0.42 -1.05 15.98
N ARG A 456 -0.28 -2.16 16.27
CA ARG A 456 -0.38 -2.77 17.62
C ARG A 456 0.61 -3.89 17.81
N HIS A 457 0.62 -4.82 16.87
CA HIS A 457 1.44 -6.03 16.93
C HIS A 457 2.78 -5.79 16.25
N ASN A 458 3.76 -5.36 17.04
CA ASN A 458 5.06 -4.85 16.56
C ASN A 458 6.21 -5.84 16.77
N LEU A 459 5.96 -7.15 16.78
CA LEU A 459 7.00 -8.17 16.95
C LEU A 459 8.17 -7.94 15.99
N GLU A 460 7.86 -7.84 14.69
CA GLU A 460 8.80 -7.58 13.61
C GLU A 460 8.14 -6.63 12.61
N LEU A 461 8.59 -5.38 12.60
CA LEU A 461 7.94 -4.33 11.81
C LEU A 461 8.02 -4.53 10.31
N ALA A 462 9.03 -5.26 9.81
CA ALA A 462 9.13 -5.56 8.39
C ALA A 462 8.03 -6.51 7.88
N LEU A 463 7.42 -7.28 8.78
CA LEU A 463 6.30 -8.16 8.47
C LEU A 463 4.94 -7.44 8.51
N ASN A 464 4.91 -6.20 9.02
CA ASN A 464 3.71 -5.35 9.08
C ASN A 464 3.64 -4.47 7.84
N GLU A 465 3.46 -5.09 6.67
CA GLU A 465 3.44 -4.40 5.40
C GLU A 465 2.16 -4.70 4.61
N VAL A 466 1.76 -3.80 3.71
CA VAL A 466 0.62 -4.03 2.82
C VAL A 466 0.82 -5.33 2.05
N GLY A 467 -0.19 -6.19 2.06
CA GLY A 467 -0.15 -7.51 1.44
C GLY A 467 0.46 -8.61 2.29
N ALA A 468 0.99 -8.30 3.49
CA ALA A 468 1.49 -9.31 4.41
C ALA A 468 0.35 -10.07 5.10
N ASP A 469 0.61 -11.33 5.45
CA ASP A 469 -0.34 -12.14 6.22
C ASP A 469 -0.39 -11.64 7.68
N PRO A 470 -1.56 -11.29 8.19
CA PRO A 470 -1.71 -10.83 9.57
C PRO A 470 -1.60 -11.96 10.60
N THR A 471 -1.62 -13.21 10.17
CA THR A 471 -1.59 -14.38 11.07
C THR A 471 -0.18 -14.96 11.18
N PRO A 472 0.16 -15.61 12.32
CA PRO A 472 1.44 -16.32 12.46
C PRO A 472 1.61 -17.38 11.38
N ARG A 473 2.81 -17.44 10.80
CA ARG A 473 3.14 -18.44 9.78
C ARG A 473 4.62 -18.77 9.76
N ALA A 474 4.95 -19.94 9.24
CA ALA A 474 6.32 -20.30 8.90
C ALA A 474 6.75 -19.67 7.55
N PHE A 475 8.02 -19.39 7.40
CA PHE A 475 8.65 -18.86 6.19
C PHE A 475 9.46 -19.95 5.49
N SER A 476 9.50 -19.94 4.15
CA SER A 476 10.06 -21.04 3.39
C SER A 476 10.59 -20.64 2.01
N LEU A 477 11.87 -20.94 1.75
CA LEU A 477 12.47 -20.78 0.43
C LEU A 477 11.71 -21.59 -0.65
N SER A 478 11.24 -22.77 -0.30
CA SER A 478 10.45 -23.61 -1.23
C SER A 478 9.14 -22.92 -1.64
N ARG A 479 8.46 -22.27 -0.70
CA ARG A 479 7.24 -21.49 -0.99
C ARG A 479 7.54 -20.30 -1.90
N PHE A 480 8.63 -19.59 -1.64
CA PHE A 480 9.06 -18.50 -2.52
C PHE A 480 9.19 -18.96 -3.98
N HIS A 481 9.89 -20.07 -4.20
CA HIS A 481 10.04 -20.62 -5.56
C HIS A 481 8.70 -21.03 -6.19
N GLN A 482 7.79 -21.56 -5.39
CA GLN A 482 6.43 -21.89 -5.83
C GLN A 482 5.65 -20.63 -6.23
N GLU A 483 5.72 -19.58 -5.42
CA GLU A 483 5.08 -18.29 -5.68
C GLU A 483 5.60 -17.66 -6.98
N MET A 484 6.88 -17.73 -7.24
CA MET A 484 7.47 -17.22 -8.49
C MET A 484 6.98 -18.01 -9.73
N ARG A 485 6.81 -19.33 -9.61
CA ARG A 485 6.21 -20.15 -10.69
C ARG A 485 4.74 -19.81 -10.92
N ILE A 486 3.98 -19.62 -9.84
CA ILE A 486 2.56 -19.22 -9.93
C ILE A 486 2.47 -17.83 -10.59
N ARG A 487 3.32 -16.89 -10.20
CA ARG A 487 3.38 -15.56 -10.79
C ARG A 487 3.67 -15.62 -12.30
N LEU A 488 4.67 -16.42 -12.69
CA LEU A 488 4.99 -16.63 -14.11
C LEU A 488 3.79 -17.19 -14.90
N ALA A 489 3.06 -18.12 -14.33
CA ALA A 489 1.93 -18.76 -14.99
C ALA A 489 0.67 -17.90 -15.05
N ARG A 490 0.44 -17.03 -14.05
CA ARG A 490 -0.83 -16.34 -13.85
C ARG A 490 -0.79 -14.86 -14.21
N GLN A 491 0.31 -14.18 -13.94
CA GLN A 491 0.46 -12.74 -14.13
C GLN A 491 1.91 -12.34 -14.45
N PRO A 492 2.47 -12.85 -15.58
CA PRO A 492 3.86 -12.62 -15.95
C PRO A 492 4.19 -11.15 -16.22
N ASP A 493 3.20 -10.33 -16.47
CA ASP A 493 3.32 -8.90 -16.76
C ASP A 493 2.87 -7.99 -15.60
N ALA A 494 2.61 -8.55 -14.40
CA ALA A 494 2.28 -7.77 -13.22
C ALA A 494 3.47 -6.94 -12.75
N LEU A 495 3.21 -5.84 -12.07
CA LEU A 495 4.26 -5.04 -11.43
C LEU A 495 4.91 -5.81 -10.27
N LEU A 496 6.20 -5.57 -10.09
CA LEU A 496 7.00 -6.03 -8.95
C LEU A 496 7.35 -4.82 -8.09
N GLY A 497 6.49 -4.51 -7.12
CA GLY A 497 6.74 -3.43 -6.16
C GLY A 497 7.55 -3.92 -4.96
N THR A 498 8.42 -3.07 -4.44
CA THR A 498 9.12 -3.25 -3.16
C THR A 498 8.97 -2.05 -2.24
N SER A 499 8.97 -0.84 -2.79
CA SER A 499 8.51 0.39 -2.14
C SER A 499 7.41 1.00 -2.99
N THR A 500 6.41 1.60 -2.34
CA THR A 500 5.35 2.38 -2.97
C THR A 500 5.01 3.59 -2.10
N HIS A 501 4.11 4.43 -2.58
CA HIS A 501 3.58 5.55 -1.80
C HIS A 501 2.68 5.11 -0.62
N ASP A 502 2.30 3.84 -0.55
CA ASP A 502 1.42 3.26 0.49
C ASP A 502 2.12 2.23 1.38
N THR A 503 3.36 1.85 1.09
CA THR A 503 4.10 0.94 1.95
C THR A 503 4.36 1.56 3.33
N LYS A 504 4.26 0.74 4.36
CA LYS A 504 4.49 1.17 5.75
C LYS A 504 5.93 1.59 5.99
N ARG A 505 6.88 0.98 5.26
CA ARG A 505 8.33 1.27 5.33
C ARG A 505 8.97 1.14 3.96
N GLY A 506 10.05 1.88 3.74
CA GLY A 506 10.90 1.71 2.57
C GLY A 506 11.53 0.32 2.51
N GLU A 507 11.86 -0.13 1.31
CA GLU A 507 12.35 -1.50 1.07
C GLU A 507 13.64 -1.82 1.82
N ASP A 508 14.53 -0.83 2.02
CA ASP A 508 15.81 -1.02 2.69
C ASP A 508 15.69 -0.98 4.22
N ALA A 509 14.69 -0.28 4.73
CA ALA A 509 14.30 -0.36 6.14
C ALA A 509 13.82 -1.77 6.48
N ARG A 510 12.96 -2.36 5.64
CA ARG A 510 12.51 -3.76 5.81
C ARG A 510 13.66 -4.74 5.65
N ALA A 511 14.51 -4.58 4.64
CA ALA A 511 15.68 -5.43 4.42
C ALA A 511 16.60 -5.51 5.65
N ARG A 512 16.75 -4.40 6.36
CA ARG A 512 17.50 -4.34 7.63
C ARG A 512 16.74 -5.01 8.75
N LEU A 513 15.46 -4.71 8.91
CA LEU A 513 14.66 -5.22 10.02
C LEU A 513 14.50 -6.74 9.98
N TYR A 514 14.42 -7.38 8.82
CA TYR A 514 14.43 -8.84 8.73
C TYR A 514 15.61 -9.49 9.43
N THR A 515 16.76 -8.80 9.55
CA THR A 515 17.95 -9.31 10.23
C THR A 515 17.80 -9.47 11.75
N LEU A 516 16.76 -8.85 12.34
CA LEU A 516 16.43 -9.05 13.76
C LEU A 516 16.03 -10.51 14.03
N THR A 517 15.42 -11.17 13.05
CA THR A 517 15.05 -12.58 13.15
C THR A 517 16.27 -13.49 13.19
N GLU A 518 17.42 -13.06 12.64
CA GLU A 518 18.68 -13.82 12.67
C GLU A 518 19.45 -13.67 13.99
N ALA A 519 19.19 -12.61 14.77
CA ALA A 519 19.93 -12.28 15.98
C ALA A 519 19.02 -11.79 17.12
N PRO A 520 17.98 -12.57 17.50
CA PRO A 520 16.97 -12.12 18.46
C PRO A 520 17.53 -11.82 19.84
N GLU A 521 18.50 -12.61 20.34
CA GLU A 521 19.15 -12.37 21.63
C GLU A 521 19.90 -11.05 21.64
N ARG A 522 20.68 -10.80 20.59
CA ARG A 522 21.43 -9.53 20.47
C ARG A 522 20.51 -8.32 20.41
N TRP A 523 19.38 -8.45 19.71
CA TRP A 523 18.37 -7.41 19.69
C TRP A 523 17.79 -7.18 21.10
N GLY A 524 17.39 -8.24 21.81
CA GLY A 524 16.83 -8.14 23.16
C GLY A 524 17.80 -7.54 24.18
N GLU A 525 19.09 -7.92 24.12
CA GLU A 525 20.15 -7.34 24.98
C GLU A 525 20.33 -5.85 24.70
N ASN A 526 20.40 -5.46 23.44
CA ASN A 526 20.50 -4.06 23.04
C ASN A 526 19.29 -3.25 23.53
N LEU A 527 18.08 -3.74 23.29
CA LEU A 527 16.85 -3.10 23.71
C LEU A 527 16.81 -2.90 25.24
N THR A 528 17.16 -3.93 25.99
CA THR A 528 17.21 -3.85 27.48
C THR A 528 18.17 -2.77 27.94
N ARG A 529 19.36 -2.71 27.32
CA ARG A 529 20.38 -1.70 27.64
C ARG A 529 19.90 -0.30 27.29
N TRP A 530 19.32 -0.09 26.13
CA TRP A 530 18.81 1.22 25.70
C TRP A 530 17.62 1.70 26.54
N ARG A 531 16.73 0.81 26.93
CA ARG A 531 15.63 1.13 27.86
C ARG A 531 16.20 1.59 29.22
N GLN A 532 17.26 0.95 29.73
CA GLN A 532 17.91 1.35 30.96
C GLN A 532 18.58 2.71 30.83
N MET A 533 19.29 2.99 29.74
CA MET A 533 19.93 4.28 29.49
C MET A 533 18.92 5.44 29.49
N ASN A 534 17.73 5.21 28.99
CA ASN A 534 16.70 6.23 28.78
C ASN A 534 15.55 6.15 29.82
N GLN A 535 15.66 5.32 30.84
CA GLN A 535 14.59 5.10 31.84
C GLN A 535 14.12 6.37 32.57
N THR A 536 14.97 7.37 32.71
CA THR A 536 14.63 8.65 33.35
C THR A 536 13.65 9.49 32.57
N GLN A 537 13.42 9.15 31.31
CA GLN A 537 12.45 9.83 30.41
C GLN A 537 11.05 9.17 30.44
N VAL A 538 10.95 7.97 31.00
CA VAL A 538 9.64 7.31 31.21
C VAL A 538 8.86 8.04 32.28
N ARG A 539 7.57 8.27 32.03
CA ARG A 539 6.66 8.93 32.99
C ARG A 539 5.54 7.98 33.40
N PHE A 540 5.02 8.23 34.60
CA PHE A 540 3.84 7.52 35.10
C PHE A 540 2.63 8.47 34.97
N LEU A 541 1.71 8.11 34.11
CA LEU A 541 0.44 8.78 33.92
C LEU A 541 -0.67 8.04 34.67
N ASN A 542 -1.86 8.64 34.75
CA ASN A 542 -3.00 8.02 35.45
C ASN A 542 -3.41 6.67 34.87
N ASP A 543 -3.18 6.48 33.58
CA ASP A 543 -3.52 5.28 32.80
C ASP A 543 -2.33 4.33 32.54
N GLY A 544 -1.19 4.56 33.21
CA GLY A 544 0.00 3.71 33.14
C GLY A 544 1.26 4.41 32.68
N THR A 545 2.31 3.62 32.42
CA THR A 545 3.61 4.14 31.97
C THR A 545 3.54 4.72 30.55
N ALA A 546 4.34 5.75 30.31
CA ALA A 546 4.48 6.40 29.00
C ALA A 546 5.97 6.67 28.69
N PRO A 547 6.50 6.14 27.56
CA PRO A 547 5.89 5.10 26.73
C PRO A 547 5.69 3.79 27.49
N ASN A 548 4.72 2.99 27.11
CA ASN A 548 4.58 1.64 27.63
C ASN A 548 5.59 0.67 26.98
N ALA A 549 5.62 -0.60 27.42
CA ALA A 549 6.59 -1.57 26.93
C ALA A 549 6.42 -1.88 25.43
N ALA A 550 5.17 -1.98 24.94
CA ALA A 550 4.88 -2.25 23.53
C ALA A 550 5.29 -1.09 22.63
N ASP A 551 4.94 0.16 23.02
CA ASP A 551 5.36 1.34 22.28
C ASP A 551 6.89 1.52 22.32
N THR A 552 7.54 1.18 23.42
CA THR A 552 9.00 1.22 23.54
C THR A 552 9.67 0.23 22.58
N TRP A 553 9.13 -0.99 22.49
CA TRP A 553 9.59 -2.00 21.52
C TRP A 553 9.48 -1.49 20.09
N MET A 554 8.32 -0.93 19.71
CA MET A 554 8.08 -0.34 18.41
C MET A 554 9.01 0.83 18.10
N ILE A 555 9.22 1.74 19.07
CA ILE A 555 10.07 2.92 18.91
C ILE A 555 11.51 2.52 18.53
N TYR A 556 12.13 1.58 19.25
CA TYR A 556 13.50 1.18 18.94
C TYR A 556 13.61 0.41 17.64
N GLN A 557 12.65 -0.43 17.27
CA GLN A 557 12.65 -1.08 15.97
C GLN A 557 12.47 -0.07 14.82
N ALA A 558 11.52 0.85 14.96
CA ALA A 558 11.29 1.88 13.95
C ALA A 558 12.53 2.75 13.77
N LEU A 559 13.20 3.11 14.87
CA LEU A 559 14.45 3.85 14.82
C LEU A 559 15.57 3.04 14.13
N ALA A 560 15.70 1.76 14.45
CA ALA A 560 16.64 0.85 13.79
C ALA A 560 16.41 0.76 12.28
N GLY A 561 15.16 0.68 11.85
CA GLY A 561 14.79 0.61 10.42
C GLY A 561 15.07 1.90 9.66
N VAL A 562 14.75 3.06 10.27
CA VAL A 562 14.84 4.36 9.58
C VAL A 562 16.24 5.00 9.64
N TRP A 563 17.12 4.53 10.52
CA TRP A 563 18.46 5.10 10.72
C TRP A 563 19.26 5.07 9.41
N PRO A 564 19.62 6.23 8.83
CA PRO A 564 20.40 6.27 7.61
C PRO A 564 21.76 5.56 7.79
N ALA A 565 22.16 4.74 6.81
CA ALA A 565 23.41 3.98 6.92
C ALA A 565 24.66 4.87 6.98
N THR A 566 24.52 6.13 6.56
CA THR A 566 25.58 7.15 6.58
C THR A 566 25.52 8.07 7.80
N LEU A 567 24.47 8.00 8.63
CA LEU A 567 24.29 8.93 9.75
C LEU A 567 25.30 8.64 10.87
N SER A 568 26.09 9.67 11.19
CA SER A 568 26.96 9.67 12.38
C SER A 568 26.17 10.07 13.63
N PRO A 569 26.46 9.47 14.81
CA PRO A 569 25.87 9.92 16.07
C PRO A 569 26.27 11.36 16.48
N ASP A 570 27.31 11.92 15.85
CA ASP A 570 27.79 13.27 16.11
C ASP A 570 27.24 14.30 15.07
N ASP A 571 26.45 13.87 14.09
CA ASP A 571 25.84 14.72 13.08
C ASP A 571 24.53 15.34 13.60
N ALA A 572 24.62 16.50 14.23
CA ALA A 572 23.48 17.18 14.84
C ALA A 572 22.41 17.58 13.80
N GLU A 573 22.79 17.93 12.56
CA GLU A 573 21.83 18.29 11.50
C GLU A 573 21.09 17.05 10.97
N GLY A 574 21.82 15.96 10.73
CA GLY A 574 21.25 14.68 10.34
C GLY A 574 20.32 14.11 11.40
N LEU A 575 20.70 14.19 12.69
CA LEU A 575 19.86 13.78 13.81
C LEU A 575 18.58 14.62 13.89
N LYS A 576 18.65 15.93 13.66
CA LYS A 576 17.48 16.82 13.66
C LYS A 576 16.54 16.53 12.50
N ALA A 577 17.08 16.27 11.32
CA ALA A 577 16.29 15.87 10.16
C ALA A 577 15.56 14.53 10.40
N LEU A 578 16.26 13.57 11.01
CA LEU A 578 15.67 12.29 11.38
C LEU A 578 14.59 12.46 12.48
N GLU A 579 14.83 13.28 13.48
CA GLU A 579 13.88 13.57 14.56
C GLU A 579 12.54 14.05 13.99
N THR A 580 12.56 15.02 13.08
CA THR A 580 11.34 15.59 12.49
C THR A 580 10.48 14.51 11.82
N ARG A 581 11.10 13.65 11.02
CA ARG A 581 10.43 12.53 10.34
C ARG A 581 9.89 11.50 11.33
N PHE A 582 10.72 11.16 12.31
CA PHE A 582 10.42 10.12 13.29
C PHE A 582 9.27 10.51 14.23
N LEU A 583 9.23 11.76 14.67
CA LEU A 583 8.12 12.26 15.51
C LEU A 583 6.79 12.25 14.77
N GLY A 584 6.76 12.65 13.49
CA GLY A 584 5.55 12.57 12.66
C GLY A 584 5.06 11.13 12.48
N PHE A 585 5.97 10.19 12.28
CA PHE A 585 5.64 8.77 12.24
C PHE A 585 5.04 8.28 13.57
N LEU A 586 5.67 8.62 14.71
CA LEU A 586 5.21 8.15 16.02
C LEU A 586 3.82 8.65 16.36
N GLU A 587 3.51 9.92 16.11
CA GLU A 587 2.17 10.45 16.30
C GLU A 587 1.12 9.65 15.52
N LYS A 588 1.39 9.40 14.25
CA LYS A 588 0.53 8.56 13.41
C LYS A 588 0.43 7.14 13.95
N ALA A 589 1.54 6.51 14.27
CA ALA A 589 1.58 5.12 14.74
C ALA A 589 0.77 4.93 16.04
N LEU A 590 0.88 5.84 16.98
CA LEU A 590 0.13 5.80 18.23
C LEU A 590 -1.39 5.92 17.98
N ARG A 591 -1.79 6.85 17.11
CA ARG A 591 -3.21 7.08 16.77
C ARG A 591 -3.81 5.93 15.96
N GLU A 592 -3.07 5.37 15.01
CA GLU A 592 -3.52 4.22 14.22
C GLU A 592 -3.65 2.95 15.07
N ALA A 593 -2.82 2.77 16.08
CA ALA A 593 -2.95 1.66 17.02
C ALA A 593 -4.29 1.66 17.79
N LYS A 594 -4.92 2.82 17.98
CA LYS A 594 -6.22 2.98 18.64
C LYS A 594 -6.28 2.29 20.01
N GLN A 595 -5.20 2.42 20.81
CA GLN A 595 -5.09 1.83 22.14
C GLN A 595 -5.23 2.88 23.24
N ARG A 596 -4.27 3.81 23.37
CA ARG A 596 -4.28 4.87 24.38
C ARG A 596 -4.64 6.24 23.81
N THR A 597 -4.59 6.38 22.51
CA THR A 597 -4.96 7.57 21.74
C THR A 597 -5.48 7.13 20.37
N ASP A 598 -6.30 7.93 19.74
CA ASP A 598 -6.72 7.73 18.36
C ASP A 598 -7.03 9.07 17.67
N TRP A 599 -7.45 9.03 16.40
CA TRP A 599 -7.77 10.22 15.60
C TRP A 599 -9.04 10.96 16.06
N ILE A 600 -9.93 10.27 16.77
CA ILE A 600 -11.22 10.80 17.24
C ILE A 600 -11.07 11.34 18.66
N ASP A 601 -10.42 10.55 19.53
CA ASP A 601 -10.23 10.83 20.95
C ASP A 601 -8.74 10.85 21.28
N SER A 602 -8.06 11.97 20.95
CA SER A 602 -6.63 12.11 21.17
C SER A 602 -6.30 12.26 22.66
N ASN A 603 -5.33 11.44 23.12
CA ASN A 603 -4.74 11.56 24.45
C ASN A 603 -3.44 12.38 24.36
N GLU A 604 -3.58 13.70 24.37
CA GLU A 604 -2.45 14.61 24.23
C GLU A 604 -1.37 14.42 25.31
N SER A 605 -1.78 14.03 26.53
CA SER A 605 -0.83 13.77 27.61
C SER A 605 0.07 12.58 27.31
N TYR A 606 -0.51 11.49 26.78
CA TYR A 606 0.27 10.32 26.39
C TYR A 606 1.16 10.61 25.18
N GLU A 607 0.59 11.17 24.12
CA GLU A 607 1.31 11.54 22.90
C GLU A 607 2.51 12.44 23.23
N SER A 608 2.30 13.49 24.01
CA SER A 608 3.34 14.44 24.39
C SER A 608 4.53 13.78 25.11
N VAL A 609 4.25 12.86 26.02
CA VAL A 609 5.33 12.13 26.75
C VAL A 609 6.09 11.19 25.81
N VAL A 610 5.39 10.43 24.95
CA VAL A 610 6.04 9.51 24.00
C VAL A 610 6.89 10.28 22.99
N LEU A 611 6.36 11.38 22.44
CA LEU A 611 7.12 12.23 21.52
C LEU A 611 8.34 12.88 22.21
N SER A 612 8.20 13.28 23.48
CA SER A 612 9.33 13.79 24.27
C SER A 612 10.41 12.73 24.50
N TYR A 613 9.99 11.49 24.76
CA TYR A 613 10.91 10.35 24.87
C TYR A 613 11.71 10.15 23.58
N ALA A 614 11.04 10.10 22.45
CA ALA A 614 11.68 9.94 21.15
C ALA A 614 12.60 11.13 20.77
N ARG A 615 12.20 12.34 21.12
CA ARG A 615 13.02 13.55 20.94
C ARG A 615 14.30 13.47 21.76
N HIS A 616 14.21 12.94 22.98
CA HIS A 616 15.41 12.70 23.83
C HIS A 616 16.35 11.66 23.21
N LEU A 617 15.82 10.58 22.62
CA LEU A 617 16.64 9.57 21.94
C LEU A 617 17.53 10.18 20.84
N LEU A 618 17.00 11.14 20.10
CA LEU A 618 17.66 11.77 18.95
C LEU A 618 18.34 13.11 19.31
N SER A 619 18.31 13.50 20.59
CA SER A 619 19.01 14.70 21.05
C SER A 619 20.53 14.53 20.94
N PRO A 620 21.26 15.47 20.35
CA PRO A 620 22.73 15.46 20.34
C PRO A 620 23.35 15.37 21.75
N ASP A 621 22.64 15.80 22.80
CA ASP A 621 23.07 15.71 24.18
C ASP A 621 23.03 14.29 24.74
N ASN A 622 22.29 13.37 24.14
CA ASN A 622 22.18 11.98 24.56
C ASN A 622 23.31 11.11 23.94
N THR A 623 24.52 11.58 24.08
CA THR A 623 25.72 11.03 23.43
C THR A 623 25.95 9.56 23.75
N LEU A 624 25.79 9.14 25.01
CA LEU A 624 25.99 7.75 25.42
C LEU A 624 25.08 6.79 24.66
N PHE A 625 23.81 7.13 24.58
CA PHE A 625 22.86 6.32 23.83
C PHE A 625 23.13 6.33 22.32
N LEU A 626 23.34 7.50 21.73
CA LEU A 626 23.54 7.64 20.28
C LEU A 626 24.77 6.86 19.80
N HIS A 627 25.90 6.93 20.53
CA HIS A 627 27.09 6.15 20.20
C HIS A 627 26.87 4.66 20.37
N ASP A 628 26.29 4.22 21.50
CA ASP A 628 25.97 2.81 21.72
C ASP A 628 25.00 2.25 20.68
N PHE A 629 23.94 3.02 20.35
CA PHE A 629 22.99 2.64 19.33
C PHE A 629 23.65 2.50 17.96
N SER A 630 24.41 3.52 17.55
CA SER A 630 25.11 3.53 16.25
C SER A 630 26.08 2.35 16.13
N GLU A 631 26.84 2.04 17.17
CA GLU A 631 27.77 0.90 17.20
C GLU A 631 27.01 -0.44 17.16
N ALA A 632 26.00 -0.60 18.01
CA ALA A 632 25.20 -1.83 18.08
C ALA A 632 24.47 -2.14 16.76
N MET A 633 24.11 -1.09 16.02
CA MET A 633 23.43 -1.24 14.71
C MET A 633 24.37 -1.62 13.57
N GLN A 634 25.70 -1.51 13.68
CA GLN A 634 26.61 -1.78 12.55
C GLN A 634 26.43 -3.18 11.93
N PRO A 635 26.31 -4.29 12.69
CA PRO A 635 26.06 -5.59 12.11
C PRO A 635 24.72 -5.68 11.36
N PHE A 636 23.66 -5.07 11.90
CA PHE A 636 22.33 -5.03 11.28
C PHE A 636 22.32 -4.18 10.00
N ILE A 637 23.02 -3.04 10.01
CA ILE A 637 23.19 -2.20 8.82
C ILE A 637 23.90 -2.97 7.72
N ARG A 638 25.01 -3.66 8.04
CA ARG A 638 25.78 -4.44 7.05
C ARG A 638 24.94 -5.58 6.46
N ALA A 639 24.32 -6.38 7.30
CA ALA A 639 23.47 -7.49 6.83
C ALA A 639 22.24 -6.97 6.05
N GLY A 640 21.65 -5.84 6.49
CA GLY A 640 20.56 -5.16 5.80
C GLY A 640 20.94 -4.66 4.41
N LEU A 641 22.16 -4.16 4.22
CA LEU A 641 22.67 -3.75 2.90
C LEU A 641 22.84 -4.95 1.96
N MET A 642 23.28 -6.10 2.48
CA MET A 642 23.33 -7.34 1.70
C MET A 642 21.94 -7.84 1.32
N ASN A 643 20.98 -7.85 2.24
CA ASN A 643 19.57 -8.13 1.95
C ASN A 643 18.98 -7.19 0.91
N SER A 644 19.34 -5.91 0.97
CA SER A 644 18.94 -4.89 0.00
C SER A 644 19.36 -5.28 -1.43
N LEU A 645 20.60 -5.70 -1.61
CA LEU A 645 21.07 -6.17 -2.94
C LEU A 645 20.41 -7.47 -3.37
N SER A 646 20.20 -8.39 -2.46
CA SER A 646 19.52 -9.67 -2.74
C SER A 646 18.09 -9.40 -3.24
N GLN A 647 17.30 -8.61 -2.51
CA GLN A 647 15.93 -8.29 -2.93
C GLN A 647 15.89 -7.49 -4.23
N THR A 648 16.88 -6.62 -4.48
CA THR A 648 16.99 -5.86 -5.72
C THR A 648 17.27 -6.78 -6.91
N ALA A 649 18.24 -7.69 -6.80
CA ALA A 649 18.55 -8.65 -7.85
C ALA A 649 17.36 -9.59 -8.12
N ILE A 650 16.68 -10.07 -7.08
CA ILE A 650 15.47 -10.89 -7.22
C ILE A 650 14.38 -10.10 -7.95
N LYS A 651 14.04 -8.88 -7.50
CA LYS A 651 13.04 -8.03 -8.13
C LYS A 651 13.29 -7.82 -9.61
N LEU A 652 14.52 -7.53 -9.97
CA LEU A 652 14.91 -7.20 -11.35
C LEU A 652 15.01 -8.43 -12.27
N THR A 653 14.99 -9.64 -11.72
CA THR A 653 15.09 -10.90 -12.48
C THR A 653 13.89 -11.83 -12.31
N ALA A 654 13.00 -11.56 -11.35
CA ALA A 654 11.78 -12.32 -11.14
C ALA A 654 10.76 -12.14 -12.29
N PRO A 655 9.79 -13.06 -12.45
CA PRO A 655 8.70 -12.89 -13.40
C PRO A 655 7.85 -11.66 -13.04
N GLY A 656 7.74 -10.71 -13.97
CA GLY A 656 7.01 -9.47 -13.78
C GLY A 656 7.75 -8.26 -14.35
N VAL A 657 7.14 -7.10 -14.16
CA VAL A 657 7.66 -5.79 -14.55
C VAL A 657 8.13 -5.08 -13.27
N PRO A 658 9.43 -4.89 -13.07
CA PRO A 658 9.91 -4.16 -11.89
C PRO A 658 9.45 -2.70 -11.93
N ASP A 659 8.85 -2.27 -10.81
CA ASP A 659 8.59 -0.87 -10.55
C ASP A 659 9.66 -0.30 -9.62
N ILE A 660 10.28 0.78 -10.03
CA ILE A 660 11.20 1.55 -9.20
C ILE A 660 10.42 2.73 -8.64
N TYR A 661 10.14 2.70 -7.35
CA TYR A 661 9.58 3.84 -6.67
C TYR A 661 10.64 4.94 -6.54
N GLN A 662 10.25 6.19 -6.77
CA GLN A 662 11.16 7.33 -6.82
C GLN A 662 12.22 7.31 -5.71
N GLY A 663 13.49 7.30 -6.07
CA GLY A 663 14.64 7.28 -5.16
C GLY A 663 15.01 5.90 -4.62
N SER A 664 14.20 4.84 -4.84
CA SER A 664 14.48 3.51 -4.34
C SER A 664 15.51 2.72 -5.16
N GLU A 665 15.96 3.25 -6.27
CA GLU A 665 17.14 2.74 -6.98
C GLU A 665 18.43 2.86 -6.17
N ALA A 666 18.48 3.84 -5.25
CA ALA A 666 19.45 3.90 -4.15
C ALA A 666 18.78 3.39 -2.87
N LEU A 667 19.31 3.73 -1.69
CA LEU A 667 18.75 3.26 -0.42
C LEU A 667 17.50 4.06 -0.03
N ASN A 668 16.46 3.33 0.37
CA ASN A 668 15.19 3.91 0.83
C ASN A 668 14.87 3.44 2.25
N PHE A 669 15.07 4.35 3.23
CA PHE A 669 14.74 4.16 4.63
C PHE A 669 13.50 4.99 5.05
N SER A 670 12.53 5.13 4.17
CA SER A 670 11.31 5.87 4.47
C SER A 670 10.45 5.17 5.52
N LEU A 671 9.73 5.98 6.29
CA LEU A 671 8.61 5.61 7.12
C LEU A 671 7.31 5.69 6.30
N VAL A 672 6.15 5.38 6.92
CA VAL A 672 4.85 5.45 6.27
C VAL A 672 4.52 6.88 5.80
N ASP A 673 3.56 7.02 4.88
CA ASP A 673 3.12 8.32 4.39
C ASP A 673 2.83 9.32 5.57
N PRO A 674 3.17 10.58 5.41
CA PRO A 674 3.68 11.26 4.20
C PRO A 674 5.20 11.15 3.99
N ASP A 675 5.95 10.52 4.87
CA ASP A 675 7.42 10.45 4.79
C ASP A 675 7.92 9.77 3.51
N ASN A 676 7.26 8.70 3.08
CA ASN A 676 7.60 7.97 1.86
C ASN A 676 7.28 8.71 0.55
N ARG A 677 6.66 9.90 0.63
CA ARG A 677 6.31 10.73 -0.54
C ARG A 677 7.23 11.93 -0.70
N ARG A 678 8.31 11.99 0.08
CA ARG A 678 9.35 13.03 -0.06
C ARG A 678 10.02 12.93 -1.42
N GLU A 679 10.36 14.08 -1.99
CA GLU A 679 11.09 14.14 -3.24
C GLU A 679 12.52 13.60 -3.06
N PRO A 680 12.98 12.71 -3.97
CA PRO A 680 14.37 12.27 -4.00
C PRO A 680 15.32 13.41 -4.41
N ASP A 681 16.58 13.31 -3.99
CA ASP A 681 17.65 14.17 -4.49
C ASP A 681 18.09 13.69 -5.89
N PHE A 682 17.32 14.05 -6.91
CA PHE A 682 17.63 13.68 -8.29
C PHE A 682 19.00 14.15 -8.78
N PRO A 683 19.48 15.36 -8.47
CA PRO A 683 20.84 15.75 -8.81
C PRO A 683 21.92 14.80 -8.27
N ALA A 684 21.81 14.38 -7.00
CA ALA A 684 22.73 13.40 -6.42
C ALA A 684 22.62 12.02 -7.09
N LEU A 685 21.41 11.57 -7.40
CA LEU A 685 21.17 10.32 -8.12
C LEU A 685 21.77 10.33 -9.54
N VAL A 686 21.62 11.41 -10.27
CA VAL A 686 22.23 11.61 -11.60
C VAL A 686 23.75 11.56 -11.52
N GLN A 687 24.34 12.28 -10.57
CA GLN A 687 25.80 12.29 -10.38
C GLN A 687 26.33 10.90 -10.02
N SER A 688 25.66 10.21 -9.13
CA SER A 688 25.99 8.87 -8.70
C SER A 688 25.95 7.86 -9.85
N LEU A 689 24.90 7.88 -10.67
CA LEU A 689 24.74 6.99 -11.81
C LEU A 689 25.82 7.21 -12.87
N SER A 690 26.18 8.46 -13.15
CA SER A 690 27.20 8.79 -14.15
C SER A 690 28.63 8.41 -13.74
N ALA A 691 28.88 8.28 -12.43
CA ALA A 691 30.19 7.91 -11.87
C ALA A 691 30.31 6.40 -11.55
N ALA A 692 29.23 5.62 -11.73
CA ALA A 692 29.17 4.24 -11.30
C ALA A 692 29.89 3.29 -12.28
N ASP A 693 30.81 2.48 -11.72
CA ASP A 693 31.45 1.35 -12.38
C ASP A 693 31.56 0.15 -11.38
N ALA A 694 32.11 -0.96 -11.83
CA ALA A 694 32.24 -2.15 -10.98
C ALA A 694 33.09 -1.96 -9.70
N GLY A 695 33.93 -0.91 -9.65
CA GLY A 695 34.73 -0.57 -8.46
C GLY A 695 33.91 -0.12 -7.26
N VAL A 696 32.61 0.17 -7.43
CA VAL A 696 31.72 0.53 -6.32
C VAL A 696 31.60 -0.60 -5.26
N PHE A 697 31.76 -1.86 -5.66
CA PHE A 697 31.71 -2.99 -4.75
C PHE A 697 32.87 -3.05 -3.75
N ASP A 698 34.03 -2.53 -4.15
CA ASP A 698 35.25 -2.55 -3.32
C ASP A 698 35.29 -1.39 -2.32
N ASN A 699 34.39 -0.43 -2.43
CA ASN A 699 34.36 0.76 -1.59
C ASN A 699 33.22 0.69 -0.54
N PRO A 700 33.54 0.52 0.76
CA PRO A 700 32.51 0.47 1.81
C PRO A 700 31.58 1.67 1.89
N ALA A 701 32.03 2.86 1.48
CA ALA A 701 31.19 4.04 1.44
C ALA A 701 30.09 3.93 0.40
N CYS A 702 30.39 3.29 -0.76
CA CYS A 702 29.40 3.08 -1.84
C CYS A 702 28.26 2.15 -1.46
N TRP A 703 28.49 1.26 -0.51
CA TRP A 703 27.45 0.44 0.07
C TRP A 703 26.49 1.27 0.94
N ARG A 704 27.04 2.13 1.78
CA ARG A 704 26.30 2.91 2.76
C ARG A 704 25.50 4.05 2.14
N ASP A 705 25.99 4.63 1.04
CA ASP A 705 25.33 5.73 0.34
C ASP A 705 24.42 5.27 -0.83
N GLY A 706 24.32 3.98 -1.08
CA GLY A 706 23.42 3.37 -2.05
C GLY A 706 23.94 3.26 -3.48
N ARG A 707 25.18 3.69 -3.75
CA ARG A 707 25.77 3.59 -5.12
C ARG A 707 25.89 2.16 -5.61
N VAL A 708 26.18 1.20 -4.71
CA VAL A 708 26.21 -0.22 -5.09
C VAL A 708 24.83 -0.68 -5.57
N LYS A 709 23.78 -0.36 -4.82
CA LYS A 709 22.40 -0.71 -5.20
C LYS A 709 21.99 -0.07 -6.52
N GLN A 710 22.30 1.22 -6.72
CA GLN A 710 22.01 1.93 -7.95
C GLN A 710 22.74 1.30 -9.15
N PHE A 711 23.99 0.92 -8.99
CA PHE A 711 24.78 0.25 -10.04
C PHE A 711 24.16 -1.10 -10.44
N VAL A 712 23.80 -1.94 -9.46
CA VAL A 712 23.12 -3.22 -9.69
C VAL A 712 21.78 -2.99 -10.39
N THR A 713 21.00 -2.02 -9.92
CA THR A 713 19.72 -1.64 -10.50
C THR A 713 19.85 -1.24 -11.96
N ALA A 714 20.74 -0.30 -12.27
CA ALA A 714 20.97 0.18 -13.64
C ALA A 714 21.44 -0.95 -14.56
N THR A 715 22.38 -1.78 -14.10
CA THR A 715 22.93 -2.89 -14.89
C THR A 715 21.82 -3.86 -15.31
N LEU A 716 20.97 -4.26 -14.39
CA LEU A 716 19.90 -5.23 -14.67
C LEU A 716 18.72 -4.60 -15.45
N LEU A 717 18.37 -3.35 -15.16
CA LEU A 717 17.32 -2.65 -15.90
C LEU A 717 17.68 -2.44 -17.38
N ARG A 718 18.92 -2.06 -17.67
CA ARG A 718 19.40 -1.87 -19.04
C ARG A 718 19.42 -3.17 -19.85
N LEU A 719 19.52 -4.32 -19.17
CA LEU A 719 19.53 -5.62 -19.82
C LEU A 719 18.13 -6.05 -20.30
N ARG A 720 17.08 -5.72 -19.53
CA ARG A 720 15.72 -6.23 -19.74
C ARG A 720 15.15 -5.99 -21.16
N PRO A 721 15.29 -4.80 -21.80
CA PRO A 721 14.76 -4.60 -23.15
C PRO A 721 15.42 -5.50 -24.21
N HIS A 722 16.67 -5.95 -23.98
CA HIS A 722 17.42 -6.79 -24.92
C HIS A 722 17.07 -8.27 -24.80
N TYR A 723 16.53 -8.69 -23.64
CA TYR A 723 16.17 -10.06 -23.30
C TYR A 723 14.72 -10.16 -22.84
N ASP A 724 13.82 -9.39 -23.46
CA ASP A 724 12.43 -9.26 -23.03
C ASP A 724 11.72 -10.62 -22.88
N ALA A 725 11.89 -11.52 -23.85
CA ALA A 725 11.30 -12.85 -23.80
C ALA A 725 11.80 -13.69 -22.61
N LEU A 726 13.11 -13.61 -22.29
CA LEU A 726 13.71 -14.30 -21.15
C LEU A 726 13.13 -13.78 -19.83
N PHE A 727 13.04 -12.47 -19.65
CA PHE A 727 12.54 -11.88 -18.41
C PHE A 727 11.04 -12.07 -18.21
N ARG A 728 10.24 -12.03 -19.28
CA ARG A 728 8.78 -12.17 -19.19
C ARG A 728 8.32 -13.60 -19.14
N TYR A 729 8.88 -14.47 -19.99
CA TYR A 729 8.36 -15.81 -20.23
C TYR A 729 9.37 -16.91 -19.93
N GLY A 730 10.61 -16.58 -19.54
CA GLY A 730 11.61 -17.57 -19.18
C GLY A 730 11.15 -18.41 -18.00
N ASP A 731 11.37 -19.71 -18.05
CA ASP A 731 11.05 -20.63 -16.96
C ASP A 731 11.79 -20.24 -15.68
N TRP A 732 11.15 -20.48 -14.55
CA TRP A 732 11.74 -20.30 -13.22
C TRP A 732 12.27 -21.63 -12.70
N LEU A 733 13.58 -21.78 -12.68
CA LEU A 733 14.26 -23.03 -12.31
C LEU A 733 15.12 -22.81 -11.04
N PRO A 734 14.68 -23.25 -9.85
CA PRO A 734 15.54 -23.27 -8.67
C PRO A 734 16.73 -24.21 -8.87
N LEU A 735 17.93 -23.77 -8.50
CA LEU A 735 19.15 -24.59 -8.59
C LEU A 735 19.56 -25.07 -7.20
N LYS A 736 20.00 -26.32 -7.11
CA LYS A 736 20.38 -26.94 -5.85
C LYS A 736 21.75 -26.42 -5.41
N VAL A 737 21.78 -25.88 -4.20
CA VAL A 737 23.02 -25.50 -3.49
C VAL A 737 23.43 -26.60 -2.55
N THR A 738 24.72 -26.80 -2.39
CA THR A 738 25.32 -27.77 -1.44
C THR A 738 26.58 -27.17 -0.83
N GLY A 739 26.88 -27.54 0.40
CA GLY A 739 28.09 -27.13 1.11
C GLY A 739 27.77 -26.29 2.36
N GLU A 740 28.78 -25.60 2.89
CA GLU A 740 28.69 -24.94 4.18
C GLU A 740 27.67 -23.77 4.22
N ARG A 741 27.38 -23.18 3.06
CA ARG A 741 26.49 -22.03 2.92
C ARG A 741 25.18 -22.34 2.19
N GLU A 742 24.77 -23.61 2.14
CA GLU A 742 23.56 -23.99 1.41
C GLU A 742 22.29 -23.26 1.88
N GLU A 743 22.16 -22.99 3.17
CA GLU A 743 21.04 -22.25 3.75
C GLU A 743 21.16 -20.72 3.58
N ASN A 744 22.34 -20.23 3.24
CA ASN A 744 22.63 -18.80 3.13
C ASN A 744 22.52 -18.28 1.70
N LEU A 745 22.06 -19.09 0.76
CA LEU A 745 22.01 -18.75 -0.66
C LEU A 745 20.67 -19.08 -1.30
N ILE A 746 20.25 -18.20 -2.19
CA ILE A 746 19.16 -18.42 -3.11
C ILE A 746 19.77 -18.46 -4.50
N VAL A 747 19.58 -19.59 -5.21
CA VAL A 747 20.06 -19.73 -6.58
C VAL A 747 18.95 -20.23 -7.48
N TYR A 748 18.76 -19.55 -8.59
CA TYR A 748 17.78 -19.93 -9.62
C TYR A 748 18.25 -19.53 -11.01
N ALA A 749 17.67 -20.15 -12.02
CA ALA A 749 17.84 -19.74 -13.41
C ALA A 749 16.51 -19.28 -14.00
N ARG A 750 16.60 -18.30 -14.89
CA ARG A 750 15.56 -17.99 -15.90
C ARG A 750 16.03 -18.57 -17.22
N VAL A 751 15.17 -19.31 -17.90
CA VAL A 751 15.55 -20.04 -19.13
C VAL A 751 14.51 -19.80 -20.20
N LYS A 752 14.93 -19.38 -21.37
CA LYS A 752 14.09 -19.21 -22.56
C LYS A 752 14.88 -19.56 -23.82
N ASP A 753 14.49 -20.64 -24.47
CA ASP A 753 15.16 -21.12 -25.66
C ASP A 753 16.68 -21.37 -25.40
N GLU A 754 17.59 -20.72 -26.11
CA GLU A 754 19.03 -20.81 -25.87
C GLU A 754 19.56 -19.81 -24.82
N GLU A 755 18.71 -18.88 -24.40
CA GLU A 755 19.08 -17.86 -23.42
C GLU A 755 18.84 -18.36 -21.99
N ALA A 756 19.78 -18.09 -21.12
CA ALA A 756 19.65 -18.37 -19.68
C ALA A 756 20.31 -17.29 -18.83
N LEU A 757 19.66 -16.97 -17.74
CA LEU A 757 20.17 -16.09 -16.69
C LEU A 757 20.22 -16.87 -15.39
N ILE A 758 21.41 -17.01 -14.79
CA ILE A 758 21.59 -17.66 -13.47
C ILE A 758 21.82 -16.55 -12.45
N VAL A 759 21.06 -16.57 -11.37
CA VAL A 759 21.11 -15.60 -10.28
C VAL A 759 21.43 -16.32 -8.98
N ALA A 760 22.47 -15.86 -8.29
CA ALA A 760 22.83 -16.32 -6.95
C ALA A 760 22.92 -15.10 -6.02
N VAL A 761 22.16 -15.11 -4.94
CA VAL A 761 22.09 -14.02 -3.96
C VAL A 761 22.13 -14.56 -2.54
N PRO A 762 22.74 -13.83 -1.59
CA PRO A 762 22.80 -14.25 -0.21
C PRO A 762 21.48 -14.03 0.54
N ARG A 763 21.29 -14.79 1.61
CA ARG A 763 20.24 -14.64 2.61
C ARG A 763 20.77 -15.05 4.00
N LEU A 764 20.13 -14.58 5.06
CA LEU A 764 20.49 -14.92 6.45
C LEU A 764 21.99 -14.72 6.71
N VAL A 765 22.45 -13.48 6.50
CA VAL A 765 23.88 -13.15 6.44
C VAL A 765 24.41 -12.46 7.70
N PHE A 766 23.60 -12.29 8.73
CA PHE A 766 23.98 -11.56 9.94
C PHE A 766 25.23 -12.15 10.63
N GLY A 767 25.32 -13.47 10.70
CA GLY A 767 26.47 -14.19 11.27
C GLY A 767 27.71 -14.26 10.37
N ILE A 768 27.61 -13.79 9.12
CA ILE A 768 28.72 -13.83 8.16
C ILE A 768 29.43 -12.48 8.20
N THR A 769 30.54 -12.41 8.88
CA THR A 769 31.27 -11.16 9.15
C THR A 769 32.21 -10.73 8.04
N ASP A 770 32.63 -11.67 7.18
CA ASP A 770 33.59 -11.46 6.09
C ASP A 770 32.95 -11.83 4.74
N ASN A 771 32.93 -10.92 3.79
CA ASN A 771 32.42 -11.16 2.46
C ASN A 771 33.14 -12.30 1.73
N HIS A 772 34.43 -12.54 2.01
CA HIS A 772 35.20 -13.67 1.46
C HIS A 772 34.74 -15.03 1.97
N GLN A 773 33.99 -15.06 3.08
CA GLN A 773 33.42 -16.30 3.63
C GLN A 773 31.99 -16.56 3.15
N LEU A 774 31.39 -15.66 2.41
CA LEU A 774 29.99 -15.78 1.97
C LEU A 774 29.75 -17.06 1.15
N TRP A 775 30.67 -17.37 0.26
CA TRP A 775 30.57 -18.48 -0.68
C TRP A 775 31.48 -19.69 -0.33
N VAL A 776 32.09 -19.70 0.84
CA VAL A 776 33.07 -20.69 1.22
C VAL A 776 32.53 -22.12 1.13
N ASN A 777 33.29 -23.03 0.48
CA ASN A 777 32.95 -24.45 0.31
C ASN A 777 31.50 -24.68 -0.18
N THR A 778 31.03 -23.82 -1.09
CA THR A 778 29.66 -23.87 -1.58
C THR A 778 29.60 -24.06 -3.08
N MET A 779 28.76 -24.98 -3.49
CA MET A 779 28.61 -25.37 -4.90
C MET A 779 27.17 -25.36 -5.33
N VAL A 780 26.94 -25.03 -6.61
CA VAL A 780 25.64 -25.08 -7.27
C VAL A 780 25.63 -26.16 -8.31
N ALA A 781 24.63 -27.02 -8.24
CA ALA A 781 24.40 -28.02 -9.27
C ALA A 781 23.80 -27.36 -10.52
N ILE A 782 24.47 -27.52 -11.66
CA ILE A 782 24.04 -26.97 -12.94
C ILE A 782 23.41 -28.09 -13.77
N PRO A 783 22.12 -27.98 -14.12
CA PRO A 783 21.45 -28.94 -15.00
C PRO A 783 22.12 -29.08 -16.35
N ASP A 784 21.97 -30.26 -16.98
CA ASP A 784 22.61 -30.57 -18.27
C ASP A 784 22.25 -29.57 -19.38
N GLU A 785 21.04 -29.02 -19.35
CA GLU A 785 20.57 -28.01 -20.31
C GLU A 785 21.28 -26.66 -20.19
N LEU A 786 21.85 -26.36 -19.03
CA LEU A 786 22.61 -25.13 -18.75
C LEU A 786 24.11 -25.34 -18.79
N ALA A 787 24.57 -26.58 -18.63
CA ALA A 787 26.00 -26.94 -18.62
C ALA A 787 26.59 -26.87 -20.03
N GLY A 788 27.90 -26.62 -20.14
CA GLY A 788 28.63 -26.52 -21.40
C GLY A 788 28.46 -25.19 -22.15
N LYS A 789 27.55 -24.35 -21.74
CA LYS A 789 27.34 -23.02 -22.33
C LYS A 789 28.31 -22.00 -21.74
N ARG A 790 28.58 -20.93 -22.51
CA ARG A 790 29.39 -19.82 -22.05
C ARG A 790 28.46 -18.78 -21.36
N TYR A 791 28.88 -18.31 -20.21
CA TYR A 791 28.18 -17.26 -19.43
C TYR A 791 29.11 -16.11 -19.14
N ARG A 792 28.55 -14.91 -19.11
CA ARG A 792 29.22 -13.68 -18.68
C ARG A 792 28.62 -13.23 -17.36
N ASP A 793 29.46 -12.97 -16.39
CA ASP A 793 29.05 -12.25 -15.17
C ASP A 793 28.80 -10.79 -15.49
N LEU A 794 27.62 -10.32 -15.15
CA LEU A 794 27.14 -8.98 -15.50
C LEU A 794 27.85 -7.86 -14.70
N PHE A 795 28.41 -8.20 -13.54
CA PHE A 795 29.05 -7.19 -12.68
C PHE A 795 30.57 -7.14 -12.87
N SER A 796 31.24 -8.26 -12.97
CA SER A 796 32.69 -8.31 -13.23
C SER A 796 33.04 -8.26 -14.72
N GLY A 797 32.11 -8.65 -15.59
CA GLY A 797 32.33 -8.77 -17.03
C GLY A 797 33.11 -10.03 -17.44
N GLU A 798 33.52 -10.88 -16.48
CA GLU A 798 34.23 -12.13 -16.74
C GLU A 798 33.35 -13.16 -17.43
N SER A 799 33.92 -13.91 -18.36
CA SER A 799 33.20 -14.97 -19.06
C SER A 799 33.78 -16.33 -18.69
N ARG A 800 32.90 -17.31 -18.51
CA ARG A 800 33.27 -18.69 -18.18
C ARG A 800 32.37 -19.73 -18.86
N ILE A 801 32.84 -20.93 -19.06
CA ILE A 801 32.02 -22.06 -19.49
C ILE A 801 31.60 -22.83 -18.24
N LEU A 802 30.28 -22.90 -18.00
CA LEU A 802 29.78 -23.62 -16.83
C LEU A 802 29.85 -25.13 -17.06
N GLN A 803 30.37 -25.84 -16.09
CA GLN A 803 30.33 -27.28 -15.98
C GLN A 803 29.06 -27.72 -15.24
N LYS A 804 28.87 -29.01 -14.98
CA LYS A 804 27.74 -29.53 -14.18
C LYS A 804 27.72 -29.05 -12.73
N THR A 805 28.79 -28.39 -12.31
CA THR A 805 28.90 -27.80 -10.96
C THR A 805 29.56 -26.43 -11.11
N LEU A 806 28.97 -25.45 -10.48
CA LEU A 806 29.55 -24.11 -10.28
C LEU A 806 30.09 -24.03 -8.85
N ASP A 807 31.42 -23.93 -8.74
CA ASP A 807 32.07 -23.64 -7.45
C ASP A 807 32.06 -22.14 -7.18
N LEU A 808 31.40 -21.76 -6.10
CA LEU A 808 31.26 -20.37 -5.69
C LEU A 808 32.40 -19.89 -4.78
N THR A 809 33.28 -20.78 -4.33
CA THR A 809 34.32 -20.45 -3.34
C THR A 809 35.26 -19.34 -3.82
N SER A 810 35.45 -19.20 -5.12
CA SER A 810 36.28 -18.15 -5.73
C SER A 810 35.58 -16.85 -6.01
N GLU A 811 34.27 -16.80 -5.83
CA GLU A 811 33.49 -15.59 -6.10
C GLU A 811 33.72 -14.51 -5.03
N LYS A 812 33.97 -13.28 -5.47
CA LYS A 812 34.26 -12.16 -4.58
C LYS A 812 33.04 -11.27 -4.30
N GLY A 813 32.09 -11.25 -5.25
CA GLY A 813 30.86 -10.46 -5.13
C GLY A 813 29.80 -11.12 -4.25
N CYS A 814 28.96 -10.34 -3.58
CA CYS A 814 27.83 -10.87 -2.81
C CYS A 814 26.61 -11.22 -3.69
N VAL A 815 26.54 -10.72 -4.90
CA VAL A 815 25.51 -11.03 -5.91
C VAL A 815 26.19 -11.48 -7.19
N LEU A 816 25.79 -12.62 -7.71
CA LEU A 816 26.28 -13.17 -8.96
C LEU A 816 25.11 -13.30 -9.95
N VAL A 817 25.27 -12.71 -11.12
CA VAL A 817 24.29 -12.81 -12.21
C VAL A 817 25.02 -13.18 -13.49
N LEU A 818 24.80 -14.41 -13.93
CA LEU A 818 25.43 -14.99 -15.12
C LEU A 818 24.42 -15.05 -16.26
N LEU A 819 24.77 -14.45 -17.38
CA LEU A 819 23.95 -14.46 -18.61
C LEU A 819 24.68 -15.24 -19.69
N THR A 820 23.96 -16.10 -20.42
CA THR A 820 24.51 -16.79 -21.62
C THR A 820 25.04 -15.75 -22.63
N CYS A 821 26.20 -16.05 -23.16
CA CYS A 821 26.82 -15.23 -24.21
C CYS A 821 27.40 -16.14 -25.30
N GLU A 822 27.56 -15.60 -26.53
CA GLU A 822 28.14 -16.30 -27.66
C GLU A 822 29.60 -16.79 -27.44
#